data_27e5e9108e6bbca64ffa921114cf715c
#
_entry.id   27e5e9108e6bbca64ffa921114cf715c
#
_cell.length_a   1.000
_cell.length_b   1.000
_cell.length_c   1.000
_cell.angle_alpha   90.00
_cell.angle_beta   90.00
_cell.angle_gamma   90.00
#
_symmetry.space_group_name_H-M   'P 1'
#
loop_
_entity.id
_entity.type
_entity.pdbx_description
1 polymer ?
#
loop_
_entity_poly.entity_id
_entity_poly.type
_entity_poly.pdbx_seq_one_letter_code
_entity_poly.pdbx_strand_id
1 'polypeptide(L)'
;MIQVKNRACVRTVAVRSLWASKMRNLIAVIAIMLTTMLFTALFTIAISINDSFQQSNFLMVGGDAHGSFKKLTEEQMETLKKDPLIRETGARLFLGMGTGDAFRKTQVEVSYMDAHEVKHYFCTPTHGHRPKEGSNEAMTDTRVLKLLGVQPKIGTKFTVTYQIGGGQSEPKTVTQEFVLSGWWDYNGVSQASNVIVPESYVKKTLQHVDIGEDEESGKWSLDVMFGNALHIEKDMRQVIRDCGFQSEDASKPGYIAFGVNWGYTGAQSSSNLNLESIAAIVALLVLIVFTGYLVIYNVFQISVTNDIRFYGLLKTIGMTGRQLKRIIRLQAVLLSGIGIPAGLLLGFGIGVGLAPAVMAQTSYTTAVIKLHAWVFVGAALFSLVTVFLSCNKPGRIAAKVSPVEAVRYTEADCGRKKAKAAKKPASLGRMAWANVGRNRKKTVLVVISLSLAVVLLNLTVMFANGFDMDLYLKHFCVSDFMFANADYFNVQKGFHSSDEAVEDSAMQTVLAQNGVKESGCVYGQTTRVLEKIKKKDMLAYFTSMGHTMTKEQEKGYFNWKEQADDGSYYDDIQLYGMDAFPLQKVKVLKGDVTALDQENAIAAVYKQDDYNKKVDHSNWAGVGDQVTLRYVNSWKYFDAKSGKEILEDEVDDYEDAYVMKADDYTQKTYTVVAEILVPSAMSCRYYGSPQFVLGSDTFIKDTGTKDVMHMMFDMKNNQSARAMESFLKNYTEQVEPLYSYESKFSYEKEFDSFRGMFLLLGGVLSGVIAVVGTLNFLNAILTGMIARRREFAVLQSVGMTRRQLKRMLVYEGLLYTLAAIVISLILVVASEPFMGKMIEKMFWFFRFQYTIGPVVLAALIFTVIGAGVPLVVYCVVGKQTIVERLRETE
;
A
#
# COMPACT_ATOMS: atom_id res chain seq x y z
N MET A 1 -62.89 -8.40 -0.12
CA MET A 1 -62.07 -8.85 0.99
C MET A 1 -61.71 -7.67 1.86
N ILE A 2 -62.32 -7.58 3.05
CA ILE A 2 -62.02 -6.53 4.03
C ILE A 2 -60.58 -6.68 4.50
N GLN A 3 -59.72 -5.68 4.26
CA GLN A 3 -58.32 -5.68 4.76
C GLN A 3 -58.29 -5.35 6.24
N VAL A 4 -58.37 -6.34 7.10
CA VAL A 4 -58.22 -6.15 8.55
C VAL A 4 -56.75 -5.79 8.82
N LYS A 5 -56.48 -4.50 9.09
CA LYS A 5 -55.17 -3.97 9.49
C LYS A 5 -54.82 -4.27 10.96
N ASN A 6 -54.86 -5.52 11.42
CA ASN A 6 -54.58 -5.84 12.82
C ASN A 6 -53.06 -5.94 13.07
N ARG A 7 -52.35 -4.78 13.15
CA ARG A 7 -50.93 -4.68 13.39
C ARG A 7 -50.50 -5.26 14.74
N ALA A 8 -51.35 -5.10 15.78
CA ALA A 8 -51.09 -5.60 17.12
C ALA A 8 -51.04 -7.13 17.16
N CYS A 9 -52.03 -7.81 16.55
CA CYS A 9 -52.07 -9.26 16.49
C CYS A 9 -50.80 -9.85 15.78
N VAL A 10 -50.40 -9.27 14.65
CA VAL A 10 -49.20 -9.70 13.91
C VAL A 10 -47.93 -9.55 14.78
N ARG A 11 -47.83 -8.46 15.56
CA ARG A 11 -46.68 -8.25 16.48
C ARG A 11 -46.72 -9.27 17.63
N THR A 12 -47.87 -9.51 18.24
CA THR A 12 -48.02 -10.48 19.35
C THR A 12 -47.66 -11.90 18.90
N VAL A 13 -48.18 -12.31 17.72
CA VAL A 13 -47.83 -13.64 17.14
C VAL A 13 -46.32 -13.72 16.84
N ALA A 14 -45.73 -12.70 16.27
CA ALA A 14 -44.29 -12.69 15.98
C ALA A 14 -43.45 -12.87 17.25
N VAL A 15 -43.75 -12.12 18.31
CA VAL A 15 -43.01 -12.16 19.59
C VAL A 15 -43.23 -13.50 20.31
N ARG A 16 -44.49 -13.96 20.42
CA ARG A 16 -44.78 -15.25 21.12
C ARG A 16 -44.14 -16.44 20.39
N SER A 17 -44.13 -16.46 19.07
CA SER A 17 -43.48 -17.55 18.31
C SER A 17 -41.96 -17.53 18.43
N LEU A 18 -41.36 -16.33 18.61
CA LEU A 18 -39.93 -16.24 18.95
C LEU A 18 -39.62 -16.90 20.28
N TRP A 19 -40.35 -16.57 21.35
CA TRP A 19 -40.10 -17.13 22.68
C TRP A 19 -40.30 -18.66 22.74
N ALA A 20 -41.16 -19.20 21.91
CA ALA A 20 -41.39 -20.66 21.80
C ALA A 20 -40.19 -21.43 21.18
N SER A 21 -39.26 -20.77 20.44
CA SER A 21 -38.21 -21.44 19.66
C SER A 21 -36.81 -21.00 20.05
N LYS A 22 -36.46 -21.09 21.34
CA LYS A 22 -35.21 -20.55 21.92
C LYS A 22 -33.91 -20.97 21.18
N MET A 23 -33.71 -22.29 20.97
CA MET A 23 -32.47 -22.81 20.32
C MET A 23 -32.31 -22.31 18.87
N ARG A 24 -33.40 -22.25 18.13
CA ARG A 24 -33.41 -21.76 16.75
C ARG A 24 -33.05 -20.28 16.68
N ASN A 25 -33.62 -19.48 17.60
CA ASN A 25 -33.39 -18.06 17.67
C ASN A 25 -31.94 -17.74 18.06
N LEU A 26 -31.37 -18.55 18.97
CA LEU A 26 -29.97 -18.44 19.34
C LEU A 26 -29.06 -18.62 18.10
N ILE A 27 -29.31 -19.64 17.27
CA ILE A 27 -28.55 -19.87 16.03
C ILE A 27 -28.72 -18.68 15.07
N ALA A 28 -29.89 -18.11 14.97
CA ALA A 28 -30.14 -16.95 14.12
C ALA A 28 -29.43 -15.68 14.64
N VAL A 29 -29.43 -15.44 15.95
CA VAL A 29 -28.69 -14.35 16.58
C VAL A 29 -27.19 -14.52 16.37
N ILE A 30 -26.65 -15.72 16.58
CA ILE A 30 -25.23 -16.02 16.33
C ILE A 30 -24.86 -15.77 14.86
N ALA A 31 -25.70 -16.17 13.91
CA ALA A 31 -25.45 -15.95 12.50
C ALA A 31 -25.40 -14.46 12.14
N ILE A 32 -26.35 -13.67 12.66
CA ILE A 32 -26.39 -12.20 12.48
C ILE A 32 -25.17 -11.56 13.16
N MET A 33 -24.89 -11.96 14.40
CA MET A 33 -23.73 -11.49 15.18
C MET A 33 -22.42 -11.72 14.44
N LEU A 34 -22.17 -12.95 13.94
CA LEU A 34 -20.95 -13.27 13.20
C LEU A 34 -20.83 -12.51 11.88
N THR A 35 -21.94 -12.33 11.17
CA THR A 35 -21.96 -11.52 9.95
C THR A 35 -21.64 -10.05 10.27
N THR A 36 -22.25 -9.50 11.31
CA THR A 36 -21.97 -8.12 11.74
C THR A 36 -20.55 -7.96 12.26
N MET A 37 -20.08 -8.93 13.05
CA MET A 37 -18.71 -8.99 13.54
C MET A 37 -17.69 -8.96 12.40
N LEU A 38 -17.92 -9.75 11.34
CA LEU A 38 -17.06 -9.77 10.15
C LEU A 38 -16.96 -8.39 9.49
N PHE A 39 -18.11 -7.75 9.24
CA PHE A 39 -18.14 -6.42 8.63
C PHE A 39 -17.48 -5.38 9.52
N THR A 40 -17.79 -5.38 10.82
CA THR A 40 -17.24 -4.40 11.76
C THR A 40 -15.73 -4.57 11.91
N ALA A 41 -15.24 -5.80 12.08
CA ALA A 41 -13.81 -6.07 12.18
C ALA A 41 -13.07 -5.62 10.91
N LEU A 42 -13.60 -6.00 9.73
CA LEU A 42 -12.99 -5.62 8.45
C LEU A 42 -12.93 -4.11 8.25
N PHE A 43 -14.06 -3.41 8.47
CA PHE A 43 -14.10 -1.95 8.33
C PHE A 43 -13.21 -1.25 9.37
N THR A 44 -13.18 -1.73 10.62
CA THR A 44 -12.30 -1.17 11.65
C THR A 44 -10.84 -1.34 11.26
N ILE A 45 -10.41 -2.53 10.81
CA ILE A 45 -9.03 -2.77 10.38
C ILE A 45 -8.70 -1.90 9.16
N ALA A 46 -9.54 -1.90 8.12
CA ALA A 46 -9.31 -1.15 6.90
C ALA A 46 -9.16 0.36 7.17
N ILE A 47 -10.00 0.91 8.02
CA ILE A 47 -9.96 2.33 8.37
C ILE A 47 -8.78 2.64 9.28
N SER A 48 -8.46 1.78 10.26
CA SER A 48 -7.27 1.96 11.09
C SER A 48 -5.98 1.91 10.27
N ILE A 49 -5.89 1.04 9.26
CA ILE A 49 -4.78 1.02 8.30
C ILE A 49 -4.74 2.34 7.53
N ASN A 50 -5.86 2.77 6.95
CA ASN A 50 -5.93 4.02 6.20
C ASN A 50 -5.54 5.22 7.05
N ASP A 51 -6.06 5.33 8.28
CA ASP A 51 -5.73 6.43 9.19
C ASP A 51 -4.25 6.43 9.58
N SER A 52 -3.67 5.24 9.79
CA SER A 52 -2.25 5.09 10.13
C SER A 52 -1.35 5.44 8.93
N PHE A 53 -1.68 4.99 7.72
CA PHE A 53 -0.99 5.39 6.51
C PHE A 53 -1.10 6.90 6.26
N GLN A 54 -2.30 7.45 6.42
CA GLN A 54 -2.52 8.88 6.26
C GLN A 54 -1.70 9.68 7.28
N GLN A 55 -1.69 9.28 8.55
CA GLN A 55 -0.89 9.91 9.59
C GLN A 55 0.61 9.80 9.29
N SER A 56 1.08 8.65 8.82
CA SER A 56 2.49 8.46 8.43
C SER A 56 2.87 9.34 7.25
N ASN A 57 2.01 9.43 6.23
CA ASN A 57 2.22 10.32 5.10
C ASN A 57 2.28 11.78 5.54
N PHE A 58 1.41 12.22 6.46
CA PHE A 58 1.45 13.58 7.01
C PHE A 58 2.76 13.85 7.75
N LEU A 59 3.24 12.90 8.52
CA LEU A 59 4.53 13.02 9.22
C LEU A 59 5.71 13.01 8.24
N MET A 60 5.65 12.22 7.16
CA MET A 60 6.69 12.19 6.11
C MET A 60 6.75 13.50 5.31
N VAL A 61 5.61 14.04 4.95
CA VAL A 61 5.49 15.30 4.17
C VAL A 61 5.76 16.52 5.06
N GLY A 62 5.66 16.38 6.38
CA GLY A 62 5.89 17.43 7.36
C GLY A 62 4.63 18.07 7.91
N GLY A 63 3.42 17.83 7.33
CA GLY A 63 2.19 18.48 7.80
C GLY A 63 0.91 17.77 7.40
N ASP A 64 -0.19 18.10 8.11
CA ASP A 64 -1.54 17.63 7.82
C ASP A 64 -2.42 18.64 7.07
N ALA A 65 -1.84 19.74 6.59
CA ALA A 65 -2.54 20.68 5.71
C ALA A 65 -2.98 20.01 4.40
N HIS A 66 -4.07 20.49 3.79
CA HIS A 66 -4.56 19.96 2.51
C HIS A 66 -3.60 20.24 1.36
N GLY A 67 -2.94 21.40 1.39
CA GLY A 67 -1.94 21.79 0.42
C GLY A 67 -1.23 23.07 0.85
N SER A 68 -0.17 23.41 0.13
CA SER A 68 0.69 24.56 0.40
C SER A 68 0.84 25.43 -0.85
N PHE A 69 0.63 26.73 -0.74
CA PHE A 69 1.07 27.71 -1.73
C PHE A 69 2.50 28.11 -1.39
N LYS A 70 3.39 28.09 -2.38
CA LYS A 70 4.85 28.21 -2.17
C LYS A 70 5.43 29.45 -2.82
N LYS A 71 6.57 29.89 -2.31
CA LYS A 71 7.38 31.02 -2.85
C LYS A 71 6.58 32.32 -2.94
N LEU A 72 5.74 32.59 -1.94
CA LEU A 72 4.87 33.76 -1.92
C LEU A 72 5.61 35.01 -1.42
N THR A 73 5.25 36.17 -1.98
CA THR A 73 5.48 37.45 -1.33
C THR A 73 4.50 37.65 -0.17
N GLU A 74 4.79 38.55 0.77
CA GLU A 74 3.91 38.86 1.91
C GLU A 74 2.52 39.36 1.41
N GLU A 75 2.48 40.16 0.34
CA GLU A 75 1.25 40.67 -0.27
C GLU A 75 0.40 39.54 -0.90
N GLN A 76 1.03 38.61 -1.62
CA GLN A 76 0.35 37.43 -2.18
C GLN A 76 -0.24 36.57 -1.09
N MET A 77 0.52 36.28 -0.04
CA MET A 77 0.08 35.51 1.10
C MET A 77 -1.15 36.14 1.77
N GLU A 78 -1.11 37.44 2.06
CA GLU A 78 -2.23 38.16 2.69
C GLU A 78 -3.48 38.23 1.79
N THR A 79 -3.29 38.18 0.48
CA THR A 79 -4.40 38.14 -0.50
C THR A 79 -5.05 36.77 -0.51
N LEU A 80 -4.26 35.68 -0.59
CA LEU A 80 -4.77 34.30 -0.59
C LEU A 80 -5.50 33.95 0.70
N LYS A 81 -5.02 34.39 1.86
CA LYS A 81 -5.66 34.15 3.18
C LYS A 81 -7.13 34.62 3.23
N LYS A 82 -7.53 35.56 2.41
CA LYS A 82 -8.87 36.16 2.44
C LYS A 82 -9.89 35.37 1.62
N ASP A 83 -9.48 34.35 0.88
CA ASP A 83 -10.37 33.56 0.03
C ASP A 83 -11.37 32.75 0.88
N PRO A 84 -12.68 32.80 0.56
CA PRO A 84 -13.72 32.14 1.35
C PRO A 84 -13.70 30.60 1.30
N LEU A 85 -12.98 29.99 0.35
CA LEU A 85 -12.81 28.52 0.29
C LEU A 85 -11.88 28.02 1.38
N ILE A 86 -10.95 28.85 1.85
CA ILE A 86 -9.98 28.53 2.88
C ILE A 86 -10.64 28.67 4.26
N ARG A 87 -10.51 27.64 5.09
CA ARG A 87 -11.04 27.64 6.46
C ARG A 87 -9.99 27.90 7.53
N GLU A 88 -8.83 27.32 7.36
CA GLU A 88 -7.69 27.48 8.29
C GLU A 88 -6.43 27.68 7.45
N THR A 89 -5.51 28.49 7.95
CA THR A 89 -4.23 28.77 7.32
C THR A 89 -3.11 28.67 8.33
N GLY A 90 -1.96 28.17 7.91
CA GLY A 90 -0.70 28.26 8.58
C GLY A 90 0.33 29.00 7.71
N ALA A 91 1.16 29.83 8.28
CA ALA A 91 2.16 30.58 7.53
C ALA A 91 3.58 30.29 8.01
N ARG A 92 4.46 30.00 7.04
CA ARG A 92 5.88 29.73 7.27
C ARG A 92 6.73 30.71 6.43
N LEU A 93 7.75 31.30 7.07
CA LEU A 93 8.78 32.08 6.40
C LEU A 93 10.11 31.33 6.46
N PHE A 94 10.58 30.85 5.33
CA PHE A 94 11.79 30.05 5.24
C PHE A 94 13.04 30.94 5.30
N LEU A 95 14.03 30.54 6.10
CA LEU A 95 15.31 31.26 6.22
C LEU A 95 16.43 30.53 5.52
N GLY A 96 16.61 29.24 5.80
CA GLY A 96 17.71 28.49 5.21
C GLY A 96 17.81 27.04 5.71
N MET A 97 18.78 26.32 5.17
CA MET A 97 19.01 24.91 5.44
C MET A 97 20.18 24.71 6.40
N GLY A 98 19.97 23.90 7.44
CA GLY A 98 21.05 23.49 8.35
C GLY A 98 22.18 22.78 7.59
N THR A 99 23.40 23.17 7.88
CA THR A 99 24.60 22.63 7.23
C THR A 99 25.66 22.25 8.25
N GLY A 100 26.70 21.57 7.81
CA GLY A 100 27.80 21.05 8.63
C GLY A 100 27.61 19.57 8.98
N ASP A 101 28.62 18.99 9.61
CA ASP A 101 28.72 17.55 9.85
C ASP A 101 27.55 16.96 10.62
N ALA A 102 27.00 17.71 11.58
CA ALA A 102 25.86 17.29 12.37
C ALA A 102 24.58 17.05 11.54
N PHE A 103 24.41 17.75 10.41
CA PHE A 103 23.19 17.74 9.61
C PHE A 103 23.30 17.04 8.26
N ARG A 104 24.46 16.42 7.92
CA ARG A 104 24.67 15.77 6.62
C ARG A 104 23.61 14.73 6.25
N LYS A 105 23.16 13.92 7.23
CA LYS A 105 22.14 12.87 7.03
C LYS A 105 20.72 13.30 7.40
N THR A 106 20.54 14.54 7.79
CA THR A 106 19.26 15.00 8.30
C THR A 106 19.00 16.39 7.74
N GLN A 107 17.96 16.50 6.97
CA GLN A 107 17.47 17.81 6.54
C GLN A 107 16.97 18.59 7.75
N VAL A 108 17.54 19.74 8.00
CA VAL A 108 17.15 20.65 9.08
C VAL A 108 16.81 22.00 8.48
N GLU A 109 15.56 22.42 8.63
CA GLU A 109 15.08 23.70 8.13
C GLU A 109 15.05 24.74 9.24
N VAL A 110 15.61 25.92 8.98
CA VAL A 110 15.52 27.07 9.87
C VAL A 110 14.45 28.01 9.32
N SER A 111 13.37 28.22 10.07
CA SER A 111 12.23 28.99 9.60
C SER A 111 11.44 29.63 10.75
N TYR A 112 10.65 30.64 10.43
CA TYR A 112 9.54 31.09 11.27
C TYR A 112 8.28 30.32 10.91
N MET A 113 7.48 29.97 11.91
CA MET A 113 6.14 29.38 11.76
C MET A 113 5.15 30.06 12.69
N ASP A 114 3.95 30.38 12.19
CA ASP A 114 2.89 30.91 13.04
C ASP A 114 2.28 29.83 13.94
N ALA A 115 1.32 30.19 14.81
CA ALA A 115 0.75 29.23 15.78
C ALA A 115 -0.03 28.09 15.12
N HIS A 116 -0.68 28.36 13.99
CA HIS A 116 -1.44 27.37 13.27
C HIS A 116 -0.50 26.43 12.49
N GLU A 117 0.53 26.96 11.86
CA GLU A 117 1.55 26.20 11.16
C GLU A 117 2.29 25.24 12.07
N VAL A 118 2.74 25.71 13.25
CA VAL A 118 3.37 24.86 14.27
C VAL A 118 2.51 23.64 14.65
N LYS A 119 1.19 23.83 14.72
CA LYS A 119 0.24 22.73 15.00
C LYS A 119 0.11 21.77 13.81
N HIS A 120 -0.04 22.29 12.60
CA HIS A 120 -0.21 21.50 11.38
C HIS A 120 1.08 20.78 10.95
N TYR A 121 2.24 21.35 11.28
CA TYR A 121 3.57 20.73 11.08
C TYR A 121 4.01 19.79 12.19
N PHE A 122 3.11 19.47 13.14
CA PHE A 122 3.42 18.62 14.31
C PHE A 122 4.61 19.08 15.15
N CYS A 123 4.90 20.39 15.12
CA CYS A 123 6.01 21.03 15.84
C CYS A 123 5.56 21.69 17.15
N THR A 124 4.37 21.36 17.64
CA THR A 124 3.88 21.92 18.92
C THR A 124 4.82 21.48 20.05
N PRO A 125 5.40 22.43 20.81
CA PRO A 125 6.35 22.08 21.87
C PRO A 125 5.64 21.26 22.96
N THR A 126 6.22 20.09 23.28
CA THR A 126 5.78 19.27 24.42
C THR A 126 6.32 19.83 25.74
N HIS A 127 7.43 20.56 25.64
CA HIS A 127 8.11 21.23 26.79
C HIS A 127 8.48 22.67 26.42
N GLY A 128 8.28 23.61 27.31
CA GLY A 128 8.59 25.01 27.08
C GLY A 128 7.50 25.78 26.33
N HIS A 129 7.92 26.72 25.50
CA HIS A 129 7.04 27.62 24.76
C HIS A 129 7.65 27.99 23.40
N ARG A 130 6.84 28.56 22.51
CA ARG A 130 7.28 29.13 21.26
C ARG A 130 8.26 30.30 21.49
N PRO A 131 9.24 30.50 20.58
CA PRO A 131 10.17 31.62 20.66
C PRO A 131 9.43 32.93 20.68
N LYS A 132 9.89 33.85 21.55
CA LYS A 132 9.32 35.18 21.69
C LYS A 132 9.85 36.12 20.61
N GLU A 133 9.00 36.99 20.09
CA GLU A 133 9.42 37.98 19.13
C GLU A 133 10.49 38.92 19.71
N GLY A 134 11.49 39.29 18.89
CA GLY A 134 12.61 40.12 19.30
C GLY A 134 13.63 39.46 20.20
N SER A 135 13.51 38.17 20.48
CA SER A 135 14.48 37.43 21.30
C SER A 135 15.42 36.56 20.41
N ASN A 136 16.46 36.02 21.03
CA ASN A 136 17.35 35.01 20.43
C ASN A 136 16.96 33.60 20.83
N GLU A 137 15.65 33.39 21.07
CA GLU A 137 15.10 32.06 21.38
C GLU A 137 14.86 31.26 20.12
N ALA A 138 15.03 29.93 20.22
CA ALA A 138 14.61 29.01 19.19
C ALA A 138 14.04 27.75 19.83
N MET A 139 13.15 27.05 19.10
CA MET A 139 12.65 25.73 19.48
C MET A 139 12.93 24.71 18.37
N THR A 140 13.14 23.43 18.74
CA THR A 140 13.45 22.37 17.82
C THR A 140 13.05 21.00 18.36
N ASP A 141 13.25 19.94 17.59
CA ASP A 141 12.95 18.59 18.02
C ASP A 141 14.14 17.91 18.76
N THR A 142 13.85 16.76 19.39
CA THR A 142 14.85 16.00 20.14
C THR A 142 15.94 15.40 19.25
N ARG A 143 15.71 15.20 17.93
CA ARG A 143 16.73 14.74 16.98
C ARG A 143 17.80 15.78 16.74
N VAL A 144 17.41 17.04 16.49
CA VAL A 144 18.38 18.15 16.32
C VAL A 144 19.20 18.34 17.57
N LEU A 145 18.56 18.34 18.75
CA LEU A 145 19.31 18.46 20.02
C LEU A 145 20.33 17.34 20.21
N LYS A 146 19.96 16.10 19.86
CA LYS A 146 20.86 14.95 19.93
C LYS A 146 22.03 15.07 18.94
N LEU A 147 21.76 15.50 17.70
CA LEU A 147 22.81 15.70 16.69
C LEU A 147 23.82 16.78 17.09
N LEU A 148 23.37 17.81 17.77
CA LEU A 148 24.20 18.88 18.29
C LEU A 148 24.85 18.56 19.65
N GLY A 149 24.56 17.39 20.24
CA GLY A 149 25.07 17.01 21.57
C GLY A 149 24.49 17.83 22.72
N VAL A 150 23.31 18.45 22.53
CA VAL A 150 22.69 19.38 23.49
C VAL A 150 21.61 18.65 24.31
N GLN A 151 21.65 18.85 25.63
CA GLN A 151 20.61 18.30 26.49
C GLN A 151 19.29 19.08 26.36
N PRO A 152 18.12 18.42 26.32
CA PRO A 152 16.82 19.08 26.22
C PRO A 152 16.41 19.73 27.55
N LYS A 153 16.93 20.94 27.80
CA LYS A 153 16.62 21.76 28.98
C LYS A 153 16.40 23.21 28.57
N ILE A 154 15.28 23.78 28.97
CA ILE A 154 14.95 25.19 28.69
C ILE A 154 16.05 26.12 29.16
N GLY A 155 16.40 27.09 28.30
CA GLY A 155 17.46 28.06 28.55
C GLY A 155 18.87 27.58 28.18
N THR A 156 19.03 26.31 27.70
CA THR A 156 20.32 25.84 27.20
C THR A 156 20.66 26.56 25.89
N LYS A 157 21.91 26.99 25.76
CA LYS A 157 22.42 27.56 24.51
C LYS A 157 22.84 26.46 23.56
N PHE A 158 22.52 26.65 22.28
CA PHE A 158 22.93 25.75 21.22
C PHE A 158 23.22 26.53 19.92
N THR A 159 24.16 26.04 19.14
CA THR A 159 24.61 26.71 17.92
C THR A 159 24.15 25.94 16.72
N VAL A 160 23.56 26.65 15.78
CA VAL A 160 23.12 26.12 14.50
C VAL A 160 23.87 26.83 13.38
N THR A 161 24.48 26.05 12.50
CA THR A 161 25.05 26.54 11.24
C THR A 161 24.10 26.20 10.12
N TYR A 162 23.74 27.20 9.32
CA TYR A 162 22.80 27.04 8.20
C TYR A 162 23.22 27.91 7.03
N GLN A 163 22.77 27.51 5.83
CA GLN A 163 22.99 28.24 4.58
C GLN A 163 21.70 28.95 4.14
N ILE A 164 21.85 30.19 3.73
CA ILE A 164 20.82 31.05 3.13
C ILE A 164 21.13 31.15 1.63
N GLY A 165 20.13 30.94 0.77
CA GLY A 165 20.33 30.87 -0.68
C GLY A 165 20.87 29.51 -1.11
N GLY A 166 21.51 29.45 -2.28
CA GLY A 166 22.15 28.23 -2.80
C GLY A 166 21.43 27.61 -4.00
N GLY A 167 20.43 28.27 -4.56
CA GLY A 167 19.79 27.88 -5.82
C GLY A 167 20.55 28.43 -7.04
N GLN A 168 20.59 29.77 -7.16
CA GLN A 168 21.28 30.47 -8.22
C GLN A 168 22.36 31.45 -7.73
N SER A 169 22.34 31.81 -6.43
CA SER A 169 23.33 32.66 -5.78
C SER A 169 24.27 31.84 -4.90
N GLU A 170 25.49 32.37 -4.66
CA GLU A 170 26.42 31.74 -3.71
C GLU A 170 25.76 31.59 -2.32
N PRO A 171 25.73 30.36 -1.74
CA PRO A 171 25.11 30.13 -0.46
C PRO A 171 25.87 30.85 0.68
N LYS A 172 25.19 31.69 1.43
CA LYS A 172 25.78 32.37 2.57
C LYS A 172 25.64 31.53 3.84
N THR A 173 26.75 31.07 4.37
CA THR A 173 26.77 30.31 5.62
C THR A 173 26.69 31.23 6.83
N VAL A 174 25.74 30.98 7.71
CA VAL A 174 25.51 31.71 8.96
C VAL A 174 25.61 30.73 10.13
N THR A 175 26.39 31.09 11.15
CA THR A 175 26.48 30.35 12.41
C THR A 175 25.93 31.21 13.54
N GLN A 176 24.86 30.73 14.22
CA GLN A 176 24.16 31.49 15.22
C GLN A 176 23.93 30.67 16.51
N GLU A 177 24.22 31.30 17.67
CA GLU A 177 23.86 30.75 18.96
C GLU A 177 22.44 31.15 19.34
N PHE A 178 21.60 30.17 19.65
CA PHE A 178 20.23 30.34 20.14
C PHE A 178 20.07 29.87 21.58
N VAL A 179 19.01 30.35 22.22
CA VAL A 179 18.57 29.87 23.54
C VAL A 179 17.34 28.98 23.36
N LEU A 180 17.38 27.76 23.85
CA LEU A 180 16.29 26.79 23.74
C LEU A 180 15.06 27.23 24.54
N SER A 181 13.99 27.61 23.87
CA SER A 181 12.71 28.03 24.48
C SER A 181 11.71 26.88 24.61
N GLY A 182 11.82 25.88 23.77
CA GLY A 182 10.94 24.71 23.77
C GLY A 182 11.45 23.60 22.87
N TRP A 183 10.92 22.41 23.06
CA TRP A 183 11.17 21.28 22.14
C TRP A 183 10.00 20.31 22.10
N TRP A 184 9.97 19.49 21.06
CA TRP A 184 9.04 18.38 20.90
C TRP A 184 9.80 17.08 20.59
N ASP A 185 9.15 15.93 20.83
CA ASP A 185 9.76 14.64 20.56
C ASP A 185 9.73 14.33 19.06
N TYR A 186 10.89 13.96 18.52
CA TYR A 186 10.98 13.51 17.15
C TYR A 186 10.19 12.20 16.95
N ASN A 187 9.34 12.16 15.94
CA ASN A 187 8.38 11.06 15.72
C ASN A 187 8.97 9.82 15.03
N GLY A 188 10.23 9.84 14.60
CA GLY A 188 10.89 8.73 13.89
C GLY A 188 10.50 8.54 12.41
N VAL A 189 9.56 9.31 11.89
CA VAL A 189 9.02 9.19 10.51
C VAL A 189 9.31 10.43 9.67
N SER A 190 9.32 11.63 10.27
CA SER A 190 9.60 12.89 9.58
C SER A 190 10.97 12.87 8.90
N GLN A 191 10.99 13.21 7.61
CA GLN A 191 12.22 13.29 6.84
C GLN A 191 13.06 14.51 7.26
N ALA A 192 12.41 15.66 7.44
CA ALA A 192 13.06 16.89 7.88
C ALA A 192 12.81 17.16 9.38
N SER A 193 13.77 17.83 10.02
CA SER A 193 13.66 18.47 11.31
C SER A 193 13.56 19.98 11.15
N ASN A 194 13.03 20.68 12.15
CA ASN A 194 12.83 22.12 12.08
C ASN A 194 13.48 22.83 13.27
N VAL A 195 14.13 23.93 13.00
CA VAL A 195 14.55 24.93 13.99
C VAL A 195 13.67 26.16 13.79
N ILE A 196 12.74 26.38 14.70
CA ILE A 196 11.77 27.45 14.61
C ILE A 196 12.27 28.66 15.39
N VAL A 197 12.37 29.80 14.70
CA VAL A 197 12.89 31.07 15.20
C VAL A 197 11.81 32.16 15.14
N PRO A 198 12.00 33.32 15.82
CA PRO A 198 11.09 34.47 15.70
C PRO A 198 11.05 35.03 14.28
N GLU A 199 9.90 35.59 13.85
CA GLU A 199 9.76 36.26 12.56
C GLU A 199 10.72 37.45 12.43
N SER A 200 10.85 38.22 13.51
CA SER A 200 11.77 39.35 13.59
C SER A 200 13.23 38.94 13.36
N TYR A 201 13.63 37.74 13.81
CA TYR A 201 14.97 37.22 13.57
C TYR A 201 15.18 36.92 12.07
N VAL A 202 14.24 36.25 11.44
CA VAL A 202 14.29 35.93 9.99
C VAL A 202 14.39 37.23 9.17
N LYS A 203 13.45 38.19 9.38
CA LYS A 203 13.44 39.45 8.65
C LYS A 203 14.73 40.27 8.87
N LYS A 204 15.29 40.28 10.06
CA LYS A 204 16.56 40.98 10.37
C LYS A 204 17.74 40.33 9.66
N THR A 205 17.82 39.01 9.66
CA THR A 205 18.93 38.27 9.02
C THR A 205 18.92 38.49 7.51
N LEU A 206 17.74 38.43 6.89
CA LEU A 206 17.57 38.65 5.45
C LEU A 206 17.91 40.07 4.98
N GLN A 207 17.77 41.09 5.85
CA GLN A 207 18.17 42.45 5.51
C GLN A 207 19.66 42.63 5.19
N HIS A 208 20.50 41.68 5.57
CA HIS A 208 21.94 41.71 5.42
C HIS A 208 22.47 40.71 4.41
N VAL A 209 21.58 40.07 3.66
CA VAL A 209 21.90 39.04 2.64
C VAL A 209 21.21 39.45 1.36
N ASP A 210 21.97 39.57 0.29
CA ASP A 210 21.42 39.73 -1.06
C ASP A 210 20.92 38.36 -1.54
N ILE A 211 19.62 38.25 -1.81
CA ILE A 211 18.96 36.98 -2.15
C ILE A 211 18.29 37.16 -3.50
N GLY A 212 18.64 36.31 -4.45
CA GLY A 212 18.02 36.28 -5.77
C GLY A 212 16.50 36.09 -5.72
N GLU A 213 15.78 36.66 -6.68
CA GLU A 213 14.31 36.58 -6.72
C GLU A 213 13.75 35.18 -6.75
N ASP A 214 14.47 34.22 -7.31
CA ASP A 214 14.07 32.82 -7.45
C ASP A 214 14.41 31.94 -6.25
N GLU A 215 15.12 32.45 -5.26
CA GLU A 215 15.49 31.75 -4.06
C GLU A 215 14.30 31.40 -3.16
N GLU A 216 14.41 30.30 -2.39
CA GLU A 216 13.39 29.92 -1.40
C GLU A 216 13.52 30.72 -0.10
N SER A 217 14.74 31.15 0.25
CA SER A 217 15.01 31.96 1.42
C SER A 217 14.27 33.29 1.34
N GLY A 218 13.63 33.69 2.41
CA GLY A 218 12.82 34.92 2.45
C GLY A 218 11.44 34.86 1.82
N LYS A 219 11.05 33.70 1.26
CA LYS A 219 9.71 33.48 0.70
C LYS A 219 8.77 32.87 1.72
N TRP A 220 7.50 33.27 1.62
CA TRP A 220 6.43 32.71 2.43
C TRP A 220 5.87 31.43 1.80
N SER A 221 5.51 30.51 2.66
CA SER A 221 4.63 29.38 2.32
C SER A 221 3.35 29.53 3.12
N LEU A 222 2.21 29.27 2.47
CA LEU A 222 0.88 29.34 3.08
C LEU A 222 0.24 27.95 2.97
N ASP A 223 0.18 27.26 4.07
CA ASP A 223 -0.52 25.99 4.21
C ASP A 223 -2.01 26.24 4.44
N VAL A 224 -2.85 25.46 3.78
CA VAL A 224 -4.30 25.72 3.75
C VAL A 224 -5.13 24.47 4.02
N MET A 225 -6.25 24.68 4.73
CA MET A 225 -7.29 23.68 4.93
C MET A 225 -8.60 24.14 4.28
N PHE A 226 -9.20 23.31 3.45
CA PHE A 226 -10.51 23.52 2.82
C PHE A 226 -11.64 22.85 3.62
N GLY A 227 -12.87 23.06 3.22
CA GLY A 227 -14.04 22.47 3.84
C GLY A 227 -14.08 20.92 3.81
N ASN A 228 -13.41 20.31 2.83
CA ASN A 228 -13.23 18.86 2.69
C ASN A 228 -11.97 18.55 1.85
N ALA A 229 -11.47 17.33 1.95
CA ALA A 229 -10.27 16.87 1.27
C ALA A 229 -10.55 16.14 -0.07
N LEU A 230 -11.73 16.29 -0.68
CA LEU A 230 -12.11 15.50 -1.87
C LEU A 230 -11.57 16.08 -3.17
N HIS A 231 -11.38 17.41 -3.26
CA HIS A 231 -11.01 18.11 -4.48
C HIS A 231 -9.91 19.15 -4.24
N ILE A 232 -8.90 18.82 -3.45
CA ILE A 232 -7.86 19.74 -2.98
C ILE A 232 -7.21 20.51 -4.13
N GLU A 233 -6.72 19.82 -5.16
CA GLU A 233 -6.06 20.46 -6.29
C GLU A 233 -6.97 21.45 -7.02
N LYS A 234 -8.23 21.08 -7.24
CA LYS A 234 -9.23 21.94 -7.88
C LYS A 234 -9.50 23.18 -7.04
N ASP A 235 -9.63 23.00 -5.73
CA ASP A 235 -9.91 24.10 -4.80
C ASP A 235 -8.70 25.03 -4.71
N MET A 236 -7.46 24.52 -4.69
CA MET A 236 -6.24 25.35 -4.74
C MET A 236 -6.14 26.17 -6.03
N ARG A 237 -6.36 25.54 -7.19
CA ARG A 237 -6.38 26.26 -8.48
C ARG A 237 -7.51 27.29 -8.54
N GLN A 238 -8.62 27.05 -7.86
CA GLN A 238 -9.73 28.02 -7.78
C GLN A 238 -9.33 29.23 -6.95
N VAL A 239 -8.74 29.05 -5.77
CA VAL A 239 -8.23 30.14 -4.91
C VAL A 239 -7.24 31.03 -5.67
N ILE A 240 -6.29 30.43 -6.39
CA ILE A 240 -5.32 31.18 -7.20
C ILE A 240 -6.03 32.08 -8.21
N ARG A 241 -7.02 31.53 -8.93
CA ARG A 241 -7.79 32.32 -9.94
C ARG A 241 -8.66 33.39 -9.30
N ASP A 242 -9.33 33.09 -8.20
CA ASP A 242 -10.22 34.01 -7.50
C ASP A 242 -9.46 35.23 -6.95
N CYS A 243 -8.18 35.03 -6.58
CA CYS A 243 -7.27 36.09 -6.16
C CYS A 243 -6.57 36.83 -7.32
N GLY A 244 -6.86 36.49 -8.57
CA GLY A 244 -6.28 37.14 -9.75
C GLY A 244 -4.88 36.66 -10.15
N PHE A 245 -4.44 35.51 -9.61
CA PHE A 245 -3.16 34.90 -9.94
C PHE A 245 -3.32 33.70 -10.90
N GLN A 246 -2.21 33.07 -11.31
CA GLN A 246 -2.19 31.92 -12.19
C GLN A 246 -1.20 30.86 -11.72
N SER A 247 -1.42 29.60 -12.11
CA SER A 247 -0.60 28.43 -11.71
C SER A 247 -0.15 27.56 -12.88
N GLU A 248 -0.24 28.07 -14.11
CA GLU A 248 -0.03 27.26 -15.32
C GLU A 248 1.33 27.49 -15.98
N ASP A 249 1.87 28.71 -15.86
CA ASP A 249 3.09 29.13 -16.56
C ASP A 249 3.99 29.93 -15.61
N ALA A 250 5.09 29.31 -15.18
CA ALA A 250 6.02 29.91 -14.23
C ALA A 250 6.73 31.17 -14.78
N SER A 251 6.81 31.34 -16.10
CA SER A 251 7.45 32.48 -16.73
C SER A 251 6.57 33.75 -16.76
N LYS A 252 5.30 33.64 -16.38
CA LYS A 252 4.35 34.75 -16.44
C LYS A 252 4.16 35.45 -15.09
N PRO A 253 3.95 36.76 -15.08
CA PRO A 253 3.66 37.49 -13.85
C PRO A 253 2.44 36.90 -13.11
N GLY A 254 2.50 36.90 -11.78
CA GLY A 254 1.43 36.39 -10.94
C GLY A 254 1.36 34.85 -10.85
N TYR A 255 2.43 34.14 -11.23
CA TYR A 255 2.53 32.72 -11.03
C TYR A 255 2.64 32.40 -9.53
N ILE A 256 1.86 31.41 -9.10
CA ILE A 256 1.94 30.85 -7.75
C ILE A 256 2.13 29.33 -7.86
N ALA A 257 3.26 28.85 -7.34
CA ALA A 257 3.52 27.45 -7.18
C ALA A 257 2.70 26.88 -6.01
N PHE A 258 2.16 25.67 -6.17
CA PHE A 258 1.43 25.02 -5.09
C PHE A 258 1.75 23.53 -5.05
N GLY A 259 1.64 22.95 -3.86
CA GLY A 259 1.75 21.52 -3.62
C GLY A 259 0.48 20.99 -2.98
N VAL A 260 0.02 19.81 -3.44
CA VAL A 260 -1.12 19.09 -2.85
C VAL A 260 -0.58 18.05 -1.87
N ASN A 261 -1.20 17.91 -0.71
CA ASN A 261 -0.85 16.87 0.21
C ASN A 261 -1.45 15.52 -0.21
N TRP A 262 -0.63 14.69 -0.84
CA TRP A 262 -1.00 13.36 -1.33
C TRP A 262 -1.25 12.33 -0.22
N GLY A 263 -1.05 12.67 1.04
CA GLY A 263 -1.48 11.88 2.18
C GLY A 263 -3.01 11.73 2.27
N TYR A 264 -3.77 12.62 1.61
CA TYR A 264 -5.23 12.54 1.58
C TYR A 264 -5.73 11.60 0.47
N THR A 265 -6.60 10.66 0.84
CA THR A 265 -7.21 9.70 -0.10
C THR A 265 -7.98 10.39 -1.23
N GLY A 266 -8.59 11.54 -0.96
CA GLY A 266 -9.28 12.36 -1.97
C GLY A 266 -8.33 12.91 -3.03
N ALA A 267 -7.13 13.34 -2.64
CA ALA A 267 -6.10 13.79 -3.56
C ALA A 267 -5.59 12.63 -4.45
N GLN A 268 -5.35 11.45 -3.86
CA GLN A 268 -4.92 10.25 -4.59
C GLN A 268 -6.01 9.74 -5.55
N SER A 269 -7.28 9.83 -5.15
CA SER A 269 -8.42 9.32 -5.95
C SER A 269 -8.67 10.11 -7.22
N SER A 270 -8.29 11.39 -7.26
CA SER A 270 -8.47 12.24 -8.46
C SER A 270 -7.51 11.90 -9.60
N SER A 271 -6.37 11.25 -9.30
CA SER A 271 -5.30 11.03 -10.26
C SER A 271 -5.10 9.58 -10.70
N ASN A 272 -5.40 8.55 -9.87
CA ASN A 272 -4.88 7.19 -10.09
C ASN A 272 -5.81 6.00 -9.80
N LEU A 273 -7.14 6.17 -9.65
CA LEU A 273 -8.02 5.02 -9.54
C LEU A 273 -8.26 4.36 -10.90
N ASN A 274 -7.39 3.44 -11.28
CA ASN A 274 -7.60 2.57 -12.42
C ASN A 274 -8.89 1.75 -12.24
N LEU A 275 -9.65 1.58 -13.31
CA LEU A 275 -10.88 0.77 -13.34
C LEU A 275 -10.66 -0.63 -12.74
N GLU A 276 -9.47 -1.20 -12.91
CA GLU A 276 -9.06 -2.50 -12.40
C GLU A 276 -9.01 -2.53 -10.85
N SER A 277 -8.48 -1.49 -10.21
CA SER A 277 -8.44 -1.36 -8.74
C SER A 277 -9.84 -1.23 -8.14
N ILE A 278 -10.68 -0.40 -8.74
CA ILE A 278 -12.09 -0.26 -8.33
C ILE A 278 -12.82 -1.60 -8.46
N ALA A 279 -12.62 -2.32 -9.57
CA ALA A 279 -13.23 -3.62 -9.80
C ALA A 279 -12.79 -4.66 -8.76
N ALA A 280 -11.51 -4.66 -8.34
CA ALA A 280 -11.00 -5.54 -7.31
C ALA A 280 -11.64 -5.29 -5.93
N ILE A 281 -11.74 -4.01 -5.52
CA ILE A 281 -12.39 -3.60 -4.27
C ILE A 281 -13.88 -4.00 -4.28
N VAL A 282 -14.59 -3.71 -5.37
CA VAL A 282 -16.01 -4.06 -5.52
C VAL A 282 -16.19 -5.58 -5.50
N ALA A 283 -15.33 -6.35 -6.17
CA ALA A 283 -15.40 -7.81 -6.15
C ALA A 283 -15.23 -8.38 -4.72
N LEU A 284 -14.29 -7.84 -3.94
CA LEU A 284 -14.08 -8.22 -2.55
C LEU A 284 -15.30 -7.89 -1.68
N LEU A 285 -15.86 -6.68 -1.81
CA LEU A 285 -17.09 -6.28 -1.10
C LEU A 285 -18.27 -7.19 -1.45
N VAL A 286 -18.47 -7.50 -2.73
CA VAL A 286 -19.52 -8.43 -3.20
C VAL A 286 -19.32 -9.82 -2.60
N LEU A 287 -18.08 -10.31 -2.52
CA LEU A 287 -17.75 -11.60 -1.92
C LEU A 287 -18.16 -11.65 -0.42
N ILE A 288 -17.83 -10.59 0.33
CA ILE A 288 -18.14 -10.46 1.76
C ILE A 288 -19.64 -10.40 1.98
N VAL A 289 -20.36 -9.55 1.19
CA VAL A 289 -21.83 -9.46 1.20
C VAL A 289 -22.47 -10.82 0.92
N PHE A 290 -21.98 -11.48 -0.13
CA PHE A 290 -22.50 -12.78 -0.53
C PHE A 290 -22.31 -13.85 0.54
N THR A 291 -21.16 -13.85 1.21
CA THR A 291 -20.90 -14.77 2.34
C THR A 291 -21.88 -14.52 3.49
N GLY A 292 -22.04 -13.29 3.92
CA GLY A 292 -23.01 -12.92 4.97
C GLY A 292 -24.45 -13.25 4.58
N TYR A 293 -24.82 -12.96 3.32
CA TYR A 293 -26.13 -13.33 2.78
C TYR A 293 -26.38 -14.84 2.85
N LEU A 294 -25.42 -15.68 2.44
CA LEU A 294 -25.56 -17.14 2.44
C LEU A 294 -25.83 -17.68 3.84
N VAL A 295 -25.12 -17.16 4.85
CA VAL A 295 -25.26 -17.58 6.25
C VAL A 295 -26.65 -17.29 6.77
N ILE A 296 -27.05 -16.03 6.70
CA ILE A 296 -28.34 -15.56 7.22
C ILE A 296 -29.48 -16.21 6.44
N TYR A 297 -29.37 -16.29 5.11
CA TYR A 297 -30.36 -16.94 4.25
C TYR A 297 -30.55 -18.41 4.65
N ASN A 298 -29.46 -19.17 4.90
CA ASN A 298 -29.56 -20.58 5.29
C ASN A 298 -30.32 -20.75 6.60
N VAL A 299 -29.98 -19.96 7.62
CA VAL A 299 -30.64 -20.01 8.93
C VAL A 299 -32.15 -19.66 8.82
N PHE A 300 -32.50 -18.59 8.11
CA PHE A 300 -33.89 -18.22 7.94
C PHE A 300 -34.69 -19.18 7.04
N GLN A 301 -34.04 -19.79 6.03
CA GLN A 301 -34.68 -20.79 5.20
C GLN A 301 -35.07 -22.03 6.02
N ILE A 302 -34.17 -22.52 6.86
CA ILE A 302 -34.41 -23.65 7.73
C ILE A 302 -35.52 -23.31 8.76
N SER A 303 -35.42 -22.12 9.39
CA SER A 303 -36.42 -21.65 10.33
C SER A 303 -37.84 -21.62 9.72
N VAL A 304 -37.95 -21.02 8.54
CA VAL A 304 -39.25 -20.92 7.84
C VAL A 304 -39.77 -22.27 7.40
N THR A 305 -38.89 -23.16 6.93
CA THR A 305 -39.28 -24.52 6.49
C THR A 305 -39.84 -25.34 7.66
N ASN A 306 -39.21 -25.27 8.82
CA ASN A 306 -39.71 -25.96 10.03
C ASN A 306 -41.06 -25.42 10.52
N ASP A 307 -41.29 -24.11 10.32
CA ASP A 307 -42.53 -23.48 10.76
C ASP A 307 -43.66 -23.49 9.68
N ILE A 308 -43.45 -24.17 8.52
CA ILE A 308 -44.46 -24.19 7.44
C ILE A 308 -45.83 -24.71 7.91
N ARG A 309 -45.87 -25.74 8.74
CA ARG A 309 -47.09 -26.26 9.34
C ARG A 309 -47.79 -25.19 10.19
N PHE A 310 -47.07 -24.54 11.06
CA PHE A 310 -47.57 -23.45 11.89
C PHE A 310 -48.09 -22.29 11.03
N TYR A 311 -47.37 -21.90 9.99
CA TYR A 311 -47.85 -20.89 9.06
C TYR A 311 -49.08 -21.33 8.25
N GLY A 312 -49.19 -22.62 7.95
CA GLY A 312 -50.35 -23.22 7.32
C GLY A 312 -51.60 -23.12 8.23
N LEU A 313 -51.49 -23.46 9.50
CA LEU A 313 -52.55 -23.30 10.51
C LEU A 313 -52.97 -21.82 10.66
N LEU A 314 -52.00 -20.88 10.65
CA LEU A 314 -52.33 -19.45 10.68
C LEU A 314 -53.12 -18.99 9.44
N LYS A 315 -52.88 -19.61 8.28
CA LYS A 315 -53.67 -19.35 7.04
C LYS A 315 -55.07 -19.95 7.09
N THR A 316 -55.27 -21.11 7.76
CA THR A 316 -56.63 -21.64 7.94
C THR A 316 -57.53 -20.72 8.78
N ILE A 317 -56.93 -19.97 9.71
CA ILE A 317 -57.62 -18.96 10.54
C ILE A 317 -57.78 -17.62 9.80
N GLY A 318 -57.37 -17.53 8.52
CA GLY A 318 -57.59 -16.37 7.65
C GLY A 318 -56.40 -15.41 7.52
N MET A 319 -55.18 -15.78 7.97
CA MET A 319 -53.99 -14.93 7.83
C MET A 319 -53.52 -14.85 6.38
N THR A 320 -53.25 -13.65 5.88
CA THR A 320 -52.78 -13.42 4.50
C THR A 320 -51.29 -13.65 4.35
N GLY A 321 -50.84 -13.98 3.13
CA GLY A 321 -49.42 -14.14 2.84
C GLY A 321 -48.58 -12.85 3.03
N ARG A 322 -49.20 -11.65 2.97
CA ARG A 322 -48.55 -10.37 3.30
C ARG A 322 -48.30 -10.24 4.80
N GLN A 323 -49.25 -10.68 5.64
CA GLN A 323 -49.10 -10.68 7.11
C GLN A 323 -48.04 -11.67 7.54
N LEU A 324 -47.91 -12.87 6.94
CA LEU A 324 -46.86 -13.82 7.20
C LEU A 324 -45.46 -13.28 6.85
N LYS A 325 -45.29 -12.65 5.70
CA LYS A 325 -44.05 -11.97 5.36
C LYS A 325 -43.70 -10.91 6.39
N ARG A 326 -44.66 -10.20 6.92
CA ARG A 326 -44.44 -9.18 7.94
C ARG A 326 -44.02 -9.79 9.28
N ILE A 327 -44.58 -10.95 9.67
CA ILE A 327 -44.14 -11.69 10.87
C ILE A 327 -42.67 -12.05 10.74
N ILE A 328 -42.25 -12.68 9.62
CA ILE A 328 -40.85 -13.12 9.41
C ILE A 328 -39.92 -11.92 9.41
N ARG A 329 -40.27 -10.79 8.76
CA ARG A 329 -39.44 -9.58 8.81
C ARG A 329 -39.35 -8.98 10.21
N LEU A 330 -40.45 -8.98 10.98
CA LEU A 330 -40.46 -8.49 12.36
C LEU A 330 -39.58 -9.37 13.27
N GLN A 331 -39.65 -10.69 13.11
CA GLN A 331 -38.76 -11.62 13.80
C GLN A 331 -37.30 -11.36 13.45
N ALA A 332 -36.98 -11.14 12.16
CA ALA A 332 -35.65 -10.80 11.71
C ALA A 332 -35.12 -9.50 12.33
N VAL A 333 -35.95 -8.45 12.40
CA VAL A 333 -35.58 -7.18 13.05
C VAL A 333 -35.33 -7.36 14.55
N LEU A 334 -36.20 -8.12 15.25
CA LEU A 334 -36.04 -8.38 16.69
C LEU A 334 -34.74 -9.16 16.99
N LEU A 335 -34.42 -10.17 16.17
CA LEU A 335 -33.19 -10.93 16.30
C LEU A 335 -31.97 -10.07 15.96
N SER A 336 -32.07 -9.17 14.97
CA SER A 336 -31.06 -8.19 14.62
C SER A 336 -30.78 -7.19 15.74
N GLY A 337 -31.84 -6.82 16.51
CA GLY A 337 -31.71 -5.93 17.68
C GLY A 337 -30.77 -6.49 18.78
N ILE A 338 -30.56 -7.80 18.80
CA ILE A 338 -29.58 -8.47 19.71
C ILE A 338 -28.28 -8.79 18.97
N GLY A 339 -28.38 -9.37 17.77
CA GLY A 339 -27.23 -9.85 17.00
C GLY A 339 -26.32 -8.74 16.50
N ILE A 340 -26.89 -7.61 16.03
CA ILE A 340 -26.10 -6.49 15.53
C ILE A 340 -25.27 -5.82 16.62
N PRO A 341 -25.83 -5.38 17.78
CA PRO A 341 -25.01 -4.78 18.82
C PRO A 341 -23.90 -5.70 19.34
N ALA A 342 -24.20 -6.99 19.55
CA ALA A 342 -23.19 -7.96 19.95
C ALA A 342 -22.10 -8.14 18.88
N GLY A 343 -22.48 -8.18 17.60
CA GLY A 343 -21.54 -8.27 16.49
C GLY A 343 -20.67 -7.03 16.32
N LEU A 344 -21.22 -5.82 16.54
CA LEU A 344 -20.49 -4.56 16.52
C LEU A 344 -19.41 -4.54 17.61
N LEU A 345 -19.76 -4.90 18.83
CA LEU A 345 -18.82 -4.91 19.96
C LEU A 345 -17.70 -5.92 19.76
N LEU A 346 -18.04 -7.15 19.39
CA LEU A 346 -17.03 -8.20 19.14
C LEU A 346 -16.16 -7.86 17.92
N GLY A 347 -16.76 -7.36 16.86
CA GLY A 347 -16.04 -6.99 15.64
C GLY A 347 -15.11 -5.82 15.85
N PHE A 348 -15.52 -4.81 16.61
CA PHE A 348 -14.65 -3.71 16.99
C PHE A 348 -13.51 -4.17 17.89
N GLY A 349 -13.77 -5.02 18.89
CA GLY A 349 -12.73 -5.59 19.75
C GLY A 349 -11.68 -6.39 18.97
N ILE A 350 -12.13 -7.20 17.99
CA ILE A 350 -11.22 -7.93 17.08
C ILE A 350 -10.44 -6.93 16.20
N GLY A 351 -11.11 -5.93 15.64
CA GLY A 351 -10.47 -4.92 14.80
C GLY A 351 -9.38 -4.14 15.53
N VAL A 352 -9.69 -3.64 16.72
CA VAL A 352 -8.72 -2.93 17.59
C VAL A 352 -7.57 -3.82 18.04
N GLY A 353 -7.83 -5.09 18.36
CA GLY A 353 -6.79 -6.04 18.76
C GLY A 353 -5.85 -6.45 17.63
N LEU A 354 -6.34 -6.52 16.39
CA LEU A 354 -5.57 -6.93 15.22
C LEU A 354 -4.88 -5.76 14.51
N ALA A 355 -5.45 -4.55 14.53
CA ALA A 355 -4.88 -3.39 13.85
C ALA A 355 -3.41 -3.11 14.25
N PRO A 356 -3.02 -3.11 15.55
CA PRO A 356 -1.62 -2.93 15.93
C PRO A 356 -0.70 -4.04 15.43
N ALA A 357 -1.19 -5.30 15.43
CA ALA A 357 -0.41 -6.43 14.94
C ALA A 357 -0.17 -6.35 13.42
N VAL A 358 -1.13 -5.81 12.66
CA VAL A 358 -0.99 -5.53 11.23
C VAL A 358 -0.01 -4.38 11.02
N MET A 359 -0.12 -3.30 11.81
CA MET A 359 0.73 -2.13 11.69
C MET A 359 2.17 -2.39 12.15
N ALA A 360 2.38 -3.28 13.13
CA ALA A 360 3.73 -3.70 13.55
C ALA A 360 4.52 -4.43 12.45
N GLN A 361 3.84 -4.90 11.42
CA GLN A 361 4.46 -5.46 10.21
C GLN A 361 4.91 -4.37 9.21
N THR A 362 4.57 -3.11 9.44
CA THR A 362 4.98 -1.98 8.58
C THR A 362 6.01 -1.14 9.34
N SER A 363 7.21 -0.98 8.78
CA SER A 363 8.35 -0.32 9.45
C SER A 363 8.14 1.18 9.72
N TYR A 364 7.11 1.79 9.12
CA TYR A 364 6.96 3.25 9.05
C TYR A 364 5.72 3.81 9.75
N THR A 365 4.93 2.99 10.46
CA THR A 365 3.64 3.48 10.96
C THR A 365 3.45 3.32 12.45
N THR A 366 3.14 4.41 13.13
CA THR A 366 2.51 4.37 14.44
C THR A 366 1.05 3.93 14.29
N ALA A 367 0.63 2.91 15.04
CA ALA A 367 -0.76 2.45 14.99
C ALA A 367 -1.71 3.52 15.53
N VAL A 368 -2.47 4.15 14.66
CA VAL A 368 -3.49 5.14 15.02
C VAL A 368 -4.87 4.47 14.99
N ILE A 369 -5.48 4.30 16.14
CA ILE A 369 -6.82 3.74 16.26
C ILE A 369 -7.79 4.86 16.65
N LYS A 370 -8.52 5.38 15.67
CA LYS A 370 -9.59 6.37 15.90
C LYS A 370 -10.95 5.69 15.95
N LEU A 371 -11.80 6.08 16.89
CA LEU A 371 -13.16 5.60 16.98
C LEU A 371 -14.06 6.39 16.02
N HIS A 372 -14.34 5.83 14.85
CA HIS A 372 -15.24 6.45 13.89
C HIS A 372 -16.68 5.98 14.06
N ALA A 373 -17.56 6.83 14.53
CA ALA A 373 -18.97 6.50 14.74
C ALA A 373 -19.68 6.00 13.46
N TRP A 374 -19.29 6.50 12.29
CA TRP A 374 -19.87 6.11 11.02
C TRP A 374 -19.54 4.66 10.61
N VAL A 375 -18.45 4.07 11.13
CA VAL A 375 -18.13 2.63 10.94
C VAL A 375 -19.22 1.76 11.54
N PHE A 376 -19.65 2.09 12.76
CA PHE A 376 -20.71 1.35 13.46
C PHE A 376 -22.05 1.51 12.74
N VAL A 377 -22.36 2.72 12.30
CA VAL A 377 -23.59 2.99 11.54
C VAL A 377 -23.56 2.26 10.20
N GLY A 378 -22.44 2.33 9.48
CA GLY A 378 -22.24 1.64 8.21
C GLY A 378 -22.35 0.12 8.34
N ALA A 379 -21.64 -0.48 9.31
CA ALA A 379 -21.68 -1.92 9.55
C ALA A 379 -23.08 -2.39 10.01
N ALA A 380 -23.76 -1.61 10.85
CA ALA A 380 -25.14 -1.91 11.27
C ALA A 380 -26.12 -1.85 10.10
N LEU A 381 -26.04 -0.79 9.28
CA LEU A 381 -26.88 -0.63 8.08
C LEU A 381 -26.64 -1.77 7.09
N PHE A 382 -25.38 -2.08 6.84
CA PHE A 382 -24.97 -3.15 5.92
C PHE A 382 -25.47 -4.53 6.39
N SER A 383 -25.32 -4.81 7.69
CA SER A 383 -25.85 -6.03 8.31
C SER A 383 -27.38 -6.10 8.23
N LEU A 384 -28.07 -5.00 8.51
CA LEU A 384 -29.51 -4.93 8.41
C LEU A 384 -30.02 -5.17 6.98
N VAL A 385 -29.38 -4.56 5.98
CA VAL A 385 -29.69 -4.77 4.55
C VAL A 385 -29.48 -6.25 4.20
N THR A 386 -28.37 -6.85 4.63
CA THR A 386 -28.08 -8.27 4.39
C THR A 386 -29.14 -9.19 5.03
N VAL A 387 -29.59 -8.90 6.25
CA VAL A 387 -30.70 -9.62 6.93
C VAL A 387 -31.97 -9.51 6.13
N PHE A 388 -32.36 -8.30 5.68
CA PHE A 388 -33.59 -8.11 4.91
C PHE A 388 -33.55 -8.84 3.55
N LEU A 389 -32.42 -8.80 2.84
CA LEU A 389 -32.22 -9.52 1.58
C LEU A 389 -32.34 -11.03 1.80
N SER A 390 -31.71 -11.54 2.87
CA SER A 390 -31.68 -12.97 3.21
C SER A 390 -33.08 -13.50 3.61
N CYS A 391 -33.89 -12.71 4.30
CA CYS A 391 -35.23 -13.09 4.74
C CYS A 391 -36.31 -13.03 3.64
N ASN A 392 -36.03 -12.33 2.52
CA ASN A 392 -37.04 -12.04 1.51
C ASN A 392 -37.50 -13.32 0.77
N LYS A 393 -36.55 -14.21 0.40
CA LYS A 393 -36.86 -15.46 -0.31
C LYS A 393 -37.55 -16.50 0.58
N PRO A 394 -37.08 -16.79 1.82
CA PRO A 394 -37.83 -17.63 2.78
C PRO A 394 -39.25 -17.10 3.07
N GLY A 395 -39.39 -15.80 3.27
CA GLY A 395 -40.69 -15.18 3.49
C GLY A 395 -41.67 -15.31 2.31
N ARG A 396 -41.15 -15.32 1.06
CA ARG A 396 -41.96 -15.61 -0.12
C ARG A 396 -42.42 -17.07 -0.17
N ILE A 397 -41.59 -18.02 0.24
CA ILE A 397 -41.92 -19.44 0.30
C ILE A 397 -43.08 -19.66 1.28
N ALA A 398 -42.93 -19.19 2.55
CA ALA A 398 -43.99 -19.25 3.54
C ALA A 398 -45.34 -18.64 3.07
N ALA A 399 -45.26 -17.52 2.36
CA ALA A 399 -46.42 -16.83 1.87
C ALA A 399 -47.14 -17.56 0.70
N LYS A 400 -46.45 -18.40 -0.07
CA LYS A 400 -47.00 -19.11 -1.24
C LYS A 400 -47.64 -20.47 -0.90
N VAL A 401 -47.17 -21.15 0.18
CA VAL A 401 -47.66 -22.49 0.56
C VAL A 401 -49.16 -22.42 0.88
N SER A 402 -49.98 -23.33 0.32
CA SER A 402 -51.39 -23.44 0.63
C SER A 402 -51.65 -24.07 2.03
N PRO A 403 -52.80 -23.82 2.71
CA PRO A 403 -53.09 -24.47 3.99
C PRO A 403 -53.07 -25.99 3.92
N VAL A 404 -53.61 -26.58 2.88
CA VAL A 404 -53.67 -28.02 2.66
C VAL A 404 -52.28 -28.62 2.41
N GLU A 405 -51.47 -27.92 1.63
CA GLU A 405 -50.07 -28.28 1.33
C GLU A 405 -49.20 -28.17 2.60
N ALA A 406 -49.46 -27.18 3.47
CA ALA A 406 -48.73 -26.97 4.71
C ALA A 406 -48.97 -28.06 5.74
N VAL A 407 -50.22 -28.57 5.87
CA VAL A 407 -50.56 -29.67 6.80
C VAL A 407 -49.94 -30.98 6.34
N ARG A 408 -49.85 -31.21 5.01
CA ARG A 408 -49.21 -32.39 4.40
C ARG A 408 -47.72 -32.22 4.12
N TYR A 409 -47.16 -31.06 4.48
CA TYR A 409 -45.78 -30.75 4.17
C TYR A 409 -44.84 -31.61 4.99
N THR A 410 -44.20 -32.55 4.28
CA THR A 410 -43.04 -33.29 4.74
C THR A 410 -41.91 -32.85 3.85
N GLU A 411 -40.70 -32.62 4.42
CA GLU A 411 -39.47 -32.30 3.64
C GLU A 411 -39.21 -33.36 2.56
N ALA A 412 -39.86 -34.52 2.65
CA ALA A 412 -39.79 -35.64 1.72
C ALA A 412 -40.51 -35.40 0.38
N ASP A 413 -41.46 -34.49 0.31
CA ASP A 413 -42.35 -34.33 -0.84
C ASP A 413 -41.86 -33.31 -1.90
N CYS A 414 -40.71 -32.70 -1.72
CA CYS A 414 -40.11 -31.85 -2.73
C CYS A 414 -39.47 -32.61 -3.89
N GLY A 415 -40.31 -33.31 -4.64
CA GLY A 415 -39.94 -33.90 -5.90
C GLY A 415 -40.43 -35.32 -6.13
N ARG A 416 -41.71 -35.48 -6.51
CA ARG A 416 -42.24 -36.71 -7.08
C ARG A 416 -41.48 -37.13 -8.36
N LYS A 417 -40.24 -37.66 -8.18
CA LYS A 417 -39.67 -38.53 -9.21
C LYS A 417 -40.03 -39.94 -8.84
N LYS A 418 -40.64 -40.68 -9.80
CA LYS A 418 -41.03 -42.11 -9.68
C LYS A 418 -39.86 -42.84 -8.98
N ALA A 419 -40.15 -43.54 -7.88
CA ALA A 419 -39.21 -44.37 -7.19
C ALA A 419 -38.69 -45.43 -8.16
N LYS A 420 -37.44 -45.29 -8.60
CA LYS A 420 -36.75 -46.33 -9.35
C LYS A 420 -36.34 -47.43 -8.34
N ALA A 421 -36.86 -48.66 -8.55
CA ALA A 421 -36.41 -49.79 -7.72
C ALA A 421 -34.88 -49.88 -7.74
N ALA A 422 -34.28 -49.98 -6.55
CA ALA A 422 -32.82 -50.08 -6.38
C ALA A 422 -32.37 -51.45 -6.95
N LYS A 423 -31.64 -51.43 -8.05
CA LYS A 423 -31.09 -52.68 -8.67
C LYS A 423 -29.88 -53.30 -7.93
N LYS A 424 -29.42 -52.72 -6.81
CA LYS A 424 -28.25 -53.17 -6.06
C LYS A 424 -28.50 -53.10 -4.54
N PRO A 425 -27.91 -53.94 -3.73
CA PRO A 425 -28.13 -54.01 -2.29
C PRO A 425 -27.74 -52.69 -1.57
N ALA A 426 -28.46 -52.31 -0.51
CA ALA A 426 -28.26 -51.13 0.26
C ALA A 426 -26.91 -51.17 1.01
N SER A 427 -25.98 -50.27 0.66
CA SER A 427 -24.76 -50.03 1.44
C SER A 427 -24.84 -48.68 2.15
N LEU A 428 -24.17 -48.51 3.29
CA LEU A 428 -24.17 -47.29 4.08
C LEU A 428 -23.71 -46.08 3.27
N GLY A 429 -22.67 -46.24 2.42
CA GLY A 429 -22.18 -45.15 1.55
C GLY A 429 -23.20 -44.69 0.49
N ARG A 430 -23.95 -45.66 -0.12
CA ARG A 430 -25.03 -45.33 -1.06
C ARG A 430 -26.20 -44.64 -0.39
N MET A 431 -26.53 -45.03 0.83
CA MET A 431 -27.56 -44.35 1.61
C MET A 431 -27.14 -42.89 1.94
N ALA A 432 -25.90 -42.72 2.37
CA ALA A 432 -25.34 -41.37 2.61
C ALA A 432 -25.36 -40.49 1.33
N TRP A 433 -24.93 -41.02 0.20
CA TRP A 433 -24.97 -40.32 -1.10
C TRP A 433 -26.40 -39.95 -1.51
N ALA A 434 -27.34 -40.86 -1.38
CA ALA A 434 -28.76 -40.61 -1.67
C ALA A 434 -29.31 -39.51 -0.75
N ASN A 435 -28.92 -39.46 0.52
CA ASN A 435 -29.32 -38.48 1.49
C ASN A 435 -28.81 -37.05 1.11
N VAL A 436 -27.52 -36.94 0.76
CA VAL A 436 -26.91 -35.68 0.31
C VAL A 436 -27.61 -35.16 -0.98
N GLY A 437 -27.95 -36.09 -1.90
CA GLY A 437 -28.67 -35.78 -3.16
C GLY A 437 -30.14 -35.43 -3.00
N ARG A 438 -30.76 -35.73 -1.87
CA ARG A 438 -32.20 -35.53 -1.61
C ARG A 438 -32.58 -34.07 -1.49
N ASN A 439 -31.73 -33.23 -0.83
CA ASN A 439 -31.95 -31.81 -0.72
C ASN A 439 -30.83 -31.00 -1.37
N ARG A 440 -30.78 -31.05 -2.71
CA ARG A 440 -29.70 -30.45 -3.51
C ARG A 440 -29.45 -28.98 -3.20
N LYS A 441 -30.51 -28.18 -2.97
CA LYS A 441 -30.37 -26.74 -2.69
C LYS A 441 -29.59 -26.50 -1.40
N LYS A 442 -29.88 -27.25 -0.34
CA LYS A 442 -29.21 -27.18 0.94
C LYS A 442 -27.76 -27.65 0.82
N THR A 443 -27.54 -28.77 0.13
CA THR A 443 -26.19 -29.31 -0.13
C THR A 443 -25.33 -28.30 -0.86
N VAL A 444 -25.81 -27.76 -1.98
CA VAL A 444 -25.06 -26.76 -2.78
C VAL A 444 -24.70 -25.52 -1.93
N LEU A 445 -25.63 -25.05 -1.11
CA LEU A 445 -25.42 -23.85 -0.29
C LEU A 445 -24.32 -24.08 0.79
N VAL A 446 -24.32 -25.24 1.45
CA VAL A 446 -23.30 -25.60 2.43
C VAL A 446 -21.94 -25.79 1.77
N VAL A 447 -21.93 -26.49 0.64
CA VAL A 447 -20.70 -26.75 -0.13
C VAL A 447 -20.08 -25.43 -0.62
N ILE A 448 -20.88 -24.53 -1.20
CA ILE A 448 -20.39 -23.20 -1.63
C ILE A 448 -19.85 -22.40 -0.44
N SER A 449 -20.54 -22.41 0.71
CA SER A 449 -20.10 -21.66 1.90
C SER A 449 -18.75 -22.15 2.44
N LEU A 450 -18.53 -23.48 2.44
CA LEU A 450 -17.25 -24.08 2.82
C LEU A 450 -16.16 -23.81 1.76
N SER A 451 -16.50 -23.98 0.49
CA SER A 451 -15.54 -23.79 -0.61
C SER A 451 -15.02 -22.35 -0.67
N LEU A 452 -15.88 -21.37 -0.39
CA LEU A 452 -15.53 -19.97 -0.44
C LEU A 452 -14.43 -19.60 0.57
N ALA A 453 -14.49 -20.19 1.78
CA ALA A 453 -13.45 -19.99 2.79
C ALA A 453 -12.08 -20.50 2.32
N VAL A 454 -12.08 -21.67 1.67
CA VAL A 454 -10.85 -22.28 1.14
C VAL A 454 -10.28 -21.49 -0.02
N VAL A 455 -11.14 -21.07 -0.95
CA VAL A 455 -10.74 -20.24 -2.10
C VAL A 455 -10.13 -18.94 -1.62
N LEU A 456 -10.74 -18.25 -0.65
CA LEU A 456 -10.22 -16.99 -0.14
C LEU A 456 -8.86 -17.18 0.56
N LEU A 457 -8.73 -18.23 1.40
CA LEU A 457 -7.45 -18.55 2.03
C LEU A 457 -6.38 -18.82 0.98
N ASN A 458 -6.72 -19.57 -0.05
CA ASN A 458 -5.79 -19.92 -1.11
C ASN A 458 -5.36 -18.69 -1.92
N LEU A 459 -6.30 -17.81 -2.28
CA LEU A 459 -5.98 -16.55 -2.96
C LEU A 459 -5.11 -15.63 -2.10
N THR A 460 -5.34 -15.60 -0.78
CA THR A 460 -4.49 -14.84 0.16
C THR A 460 -3.05 -15.35 0.17
N VAL A 461 -2.88 -16.66 0.26
CA VAL A 461 -1.54 -17.27 0.28
C VAL A 461 -0.86 -17.16 -1.09
N MET A 462 -1.60 -17.29 -2.18
CA MET A 462 -1.11 -17.06 -3.55
C MET A 462 -0.62 -15.62 -3.70
N PHE A 463 -1.41 -14.65 -3.23
CA PHE A 463 -1.03 -13.24 -3.23
C PHE A 463 0.25 -13.00 -2.44
N ALA A 464 0.33 -13.49 -1.21
CA ALA A 464 1.50 -13.29 -0.37
C ALA A 464 2.77 -14.02 -0.88
N ASN A 465 2.61 -15.20 -1.51
CA ASN A 465 3.72 -15.97 -2.06
C ASN A 465 4.13 -15.52 -3.47
N GLY A 466 3.27 -14.77 -4.15
CA GLY A 466 3.57 -14.23 -5.47
C GLY A 466 4.52 -13.03 -5.45
N PHE A 467 4.73 -12.40 -4.30
CA PHE A 467 5.75 -11.38 -4.15
C PHE A 467 7.14 -11.99 -4.26
N ASP A 468 7.92 -11.56 -5.26
CA ASP A 468 9.24 -12.06 -5.58
C ASP A 468 10.31 -11.16 -4.94
N MET A 469 10.99 -11.69 -3.92
CA MET A 469 12.04 -11.01 -3.18
C MET A 469 13.21 -10.60 -4.09
N ASP A 470 13.60 -11.47 -5.02
CA ASP A 470 14.74 -11.19 -5.90
C ASP A 470 14.45 -10.04 -6.87
N LEU A 471 13.19 -9.94 -7.36
CA LEU A 471 12.77 -8.80 -8.17
C LEU A 471 12.76 -7.51 -7.34
N TYR A 472 12.24 -7.57 -6.11
CA TYR A 472 12.20 -6.44 -5.21
C TYR A 472 13.61 -5.93 -4.89
N LEU A 473 14.51 -6.82 -4.50
CA LEU A 473 15.88 -6.47 -4.13
C LEU A 473 16.68 -5.87 -5.28
N LYS A 474 16.53 -6.38 -6.51
CA LYS A 474 17.24 -5.84 -7.69
C LYS A 474 16.99 -4.35 -7.92
N HIS A 475 15.90 -3.81 -7.43
CA HIS A 475 15.59 -2.39 -7.57
C HIS A 475 16.31 -1.54 -6.52
N PHE A 476 16.50 -2.07 -5.32
CA PHE A 476 17.03 -1.33 -4.16
C PHE A 476 18.48 -1.68 -3.80
N CYS A 477 18.83 -2.96 -3.86
CA CYS A 477 20.16 -3.41 -3.47
C CYS A 477 20.55 -4.71 -4.20
N VAL A 478 21.56 -4.66 -5.03
CA VAL A 478 21.99 -5.78 -5.90
C VAL A 478 23.13 -6.61 -5.31
N SER A 479 23.69 -6.20 -4.16
CA SER A 479 24.72 -6.89 -3.37
C SER A 479 24.28 -6.98 -1.91
N ASP A 480 25.03 -7.71 -1.08
CA ASP A 480 24.72 -7.79 0.35
C ASP A 480 24.79 -6.41 1.01
N PHE A 481 25.77 -5.57 0.56
CA PHE A 481 25.94 -4.20 1.04
C PHE A 481 26.32 -3.26 -0.11
N MET A 482 25.83 -2.03 -0.01
CA MET A 482 26.27 -0.87 -0.77
C MET A 482 26.71 0.21 0.21
N PHE A 483 27.92 0.76 0.03
CA PHE A 483 28.52 1.78 0.87
C PHE A 483 28.87 3.00 0.04
N ALA A 484 28.43 4.18 0.46
CA ALA A 484 28.62 5.43 -0.28
C ALA A 484 28.60 6.64 0.67
N ASN A 485 28.87 7.82 0.11
CA ASN A 485 28.55 9.07 0.77
C ASN A 485 27.05 9.13 1.14
N ALA A 486 26.70 9.73 2.25
CA ALA A 486 25.32 9.82 2.72
C ALA A 486 24.40 10.53 1.69
N ASP A 487 24.92 11.50 0.97
CA ASP A 487 24.19 12.25 -0.05
C ASP A 487 23.82 11.39 -1.27
N TYR A 488 24.61 10.36 -1.60
CA TYR A 488 24.28 9.39 -2.65
C TYR A 488 22.94 8.69 -2.41
N PHE A 489 22.61 8.36 -1.16
CA PHE A 489 21.34 7.69 -0.81
C PHE A 489 20.14 8.65 -0.71
N ASN A 490 20.40 9.96 -0.78
CA ASN A 490 19.35 10.96 -0.81
C ASN A 490 18.86 11.18 -2.24
N VAL A 491 17.62 10.77 -2.54
CA VAL A 491 17.02 10.84 -3.89
C VAL A 491 16.98 12.28 -4.46
N GLN A 492 17.01 13.30 -3.60
CA GLN A 492 17.03 14.71 -4.04
C GLN A 492 18.42 15.22 -4.39
N LYS A 493 19.46 14.59 -3.84
CA LYS A 493 20.85 14.95 -4.07
C LYS A 493 21.50 14.01 -5.09
N GLY A 494 21.60 12.72 -4.78
CA GLY A 494 22.30 11.75 -5.60
C GLY A 494 23.81 12.02 -5.68
N PHE A 495 24.45 11.59 -6.76
CA PHE A 495 25.87 11.78 -6.99
C PHE A 495 26.10 12.74 -8.16
N HIS A 496 26.82 13.83 -7.93
CA HIS A 496 27.10 14.86 -8.94
C HIS A 496 28.59 15.13 -9.12
N SER A 497 29.39 15.04 -8.07
CA SER A 497 30.77 15.51 -8.09
C SER A 497 31.71 14.71 -7.20
N SER A 498 33.02 15.02 -7.29
CA SER A 498 34.07 14.45 -6.47
C SER A 498 33.89 14.67 -4.96
N ASP A 499 33.20 15.74 -4.56
CA ASP A 499 32.95 16.02 -3.13
C ASP A 499 32.04 14.98 -2.47
N GLU A 500 31.30 14.22 -3.27
CA GLU A 500 30.41 13.14 -2.85
C GLU A 500 31.05 11.75 -3.03
N ALA A 501 32.30 11.69 -3.49
CA ALA A 501 33.02 10.45 -3.70
C ALA A 501 33.40 9.74 -2.38
N VAL A 502 33.49 8.42 -2.44
CA VAL A 502 33.94 7.61 -1.30
C VAL A 502 35.46 7.58 -1.28
N GLU A 503 36.05 7.99 -0.18
CA GLU A 503 37.49 7.97 0.01
C GLU A 503 38.09 6.56 0.13
N ASP A 504 39.27 6.37 -0.40
CA ASP A 504 40.02 5.10 -0.32
C ASP A 504 40.19 4.62 1.13
N SER A 505 40.44 5.53 2.07
CA SER A 505 40.61 5.26 3.51
C SER A 505 39.37 4.59 4.11
N ALA A 506 38.19 5.09 3.77
CA ALA A 506 36.89 4.54 4.23
C ALA A 506 36.63 3.18 3.60
N MET A 507 36.87 3.03 2.31
CA MET A 507 36.72 1.74 1.61
C MET A 507 37.64 0.67 2.20
N GLN A 508 38.91 0.97 2.43
CA GLN A 508 39.85 0.04 3.05
C GLN A 508 39.41 -0.35 4.48
N THR A 509 38.90 0.57 5.26
CA THR A 509 38.37 0.29 6.61
C THR A 509 37.23 -0.69 6.57
N VAL A 510 36.30 -0.56 5.63
CA VAL A 510 35.19 -1.48 5.43
C VAL A 510 35.67 -2.85 4.91
N LEU A 511 36.56 -2.85 3.91
CA LEU A 511 37.07 -4.10 3.30
C LEU A 511 38.01 -4.90 4.22
N ALA A 512 38.64 -4.24 5.20
CA ALA A 512 39.44 -4.91 6.22
C ALA A 512 38.62 -5.76 7.18
N GLN A 513 37.27 -5.64 7.18
CA GLN A 513 36.44 -6.47 8.02
C GLN A 513 36.41 -7.91 7.54
N ASN A 514 36.36 -8.83 8.51
CA ASN A 514 36.37 -10.25 8.22
C ASN A 514 35.10 -10.72 7.49
N GLY A 515 35.24 -11.48 6.42
CA GLY A 515 34.16 -12.18 5.77
C GLY A 515 33.65 -11.55 4.48
N VAL A 516 34.26 -10.50 3.98
CA VAL A 516 34.04 -10.02 2.61
C VAL A 516 34.45 -11.12 1.61
N LYS A 517 33.56 -11.42 0.66
CA LYS A 517 33.77 -12.43 -0.38
C LYS A 517 34.26 -11.83 -1.68
N GLU A 518 33.54 -10.85 -2.18
CA GLU A 518 33.80 -10.12 -3.40
C GLU A 518 33.41 -8.67 -3.20
N SER A 519 34.12 -7.75 -3.84
CA SER A 519 33.80 -6.32 -3.81
C SER A 519 34.18 -5.65 -5.12
N GLY A 520 33.62 -4.49 -5.36
CA GLY A 520 33.96 -3.65 -6.50
C GLY A 520 33.33 -2.27 -6.39
N CYS A 521 33.90 -1.33 -7.12
CA CYS A 521 33.51 0.06 -7.15
C CYS A 521 32.72 0.40 -8.42
N VAL A 522 31.81 1.34 -8.28
CA VAL A 522 31.20 2.05 -9.40
C VAL A 522 31.67 3.50 -9.30
N TYR A 523 32.32 3.95 -10.33
CA TYR A 523 32.81 5.31 -10.49
C TYR A 523 31.76 6.12 -11.25
N GLY A 524 31.67 7.41 -11.02
CA GLY A 524 30.68 8.27 -11.66
C GLY A 524 31.26 9.58 -12.16
N GLN A 525 30.88 9.98 -13.37
CA GLN A 525 31.13 11.31 -13.92
C GLN A 525 29.84 11.78 -14.58
N THR A 526 29.15 12.75 -13.99
CA THR A 526 27.79 13.12 -14.36
C THR A 526 27.65 14.57 -14.82
N THR A 527 28.72 15.38 -14.74
CA THR A 527 28.67 16.84 -14.96
C THR A 527 29.64 17.37 -16.03
N ARG A 528 30.72 16.67 -16.38
CA ARG A 528 31.75 17.18 -17.29
C ARG A 528 31.96 16.27 -18.49
N VAL A 529 30.97 15.51 -18.89
CA VAL A 529 31.05 14.64 -20.05
C VAL A 529 29.89 14.92 -20.99
N LEU A 530 30.21 15.22 -22.24
CA LEU A 530 29.26 15.47 -23.31
C LEU A 530 29.35 14.39 -24.38
N GLU A 531 28.23 13.90 -24.89
CA GLU A 531 28.16 13.08 -26.08
C GLU A 531 27.91 13.92 -27.33
N LYS A 532 28.45 13.48 -28.46
CA LYS A 532 28.07 14.02 -29.75
C LYS A 532 26.92 13.26 -30.35
N ILE A 533 25.73 13.87 -30.40
CA ILE A 533 24.47 13.23 -30.73
C ILE A 533 23.72 13.97 -31.86
N LYS A 534 23.01 13.23 -32.71
CA LYS A 534 22.16 13.85 -33.75
C LYS A 534 20.83 14.30 -33.15
N LYS A 535 20.33 15.43 -33.64
CA LYS A 535 19.05 15.99 -33.19
C LYS A 535 17.90 14.99 -33.16
N LYS A 536 17.77 14.12 -34.19
CA LYS A 536 16.71 13.11 -34.26
C LYS A 536 16.77 12.09 -33.10
N ASP A 537 18.00 11.69 -32.73
CA ASP A 537 18.25 10.69 -31.69
C ASP A 537 17.99 11.27 -30.30
N MET A 538 18.34 12.55 -30.10
CA MET A 538 18.01 13.29 -28.87
C MET A 538 16.49 13.46 -28.70
N LEU A 539 15.75 13.81 -29.75
CA LEU A 539 14.28 13.91 -29.70
C LEU A 539 13.62 12.53 -29.46
N ALA A 540 14.21 11.46 -29.98
CA ALA A 540 13.75 10.09 -29.71
C ALA A 540 13.94 9.73 -28.22
N TYR A 541 15.07 10.14 -27.63
CA TYR A 541 15.31 9.98 -26.19
C TYR A 541 14.24 10.68 -25.34
N PHE A 542 13.95 11.97 -25.60
CA PHE A 542 12.90 12.69 -24.87
C PHE A 542 11.53 12.04 -25.02
N THR A 543 11.21 11.56 -26.23
CA THR A 543 9.95 10.84 -26.48
C THR A 543 9.87 9.54 -25.69
N SER A 544 10.99 8.80 -25.56
CA SER A 544 11.05 7.58 -24.75
C SER A 544 10.83 7.84 -23.25
N MET A 545 11.24 9.02 -22.80
CA MET A 545 11.02 9.49 -21.43
C MET A 545 9.61 10.06 -21.18
N GLY A 546 8.72 9.98 -22.18
CA GLY A 546 7.34 10.48 -22.07
C GLY A 546 7.19 11.98 -22.35
N HIS A 547 8.25 12.66 -22.80
CA HIS A 547 8.24 14.09 -23.11
C HIS A 547 8.30 14.34 -24.62
N THR A 548 7.16 14.64 -25.21
CA THR A 548 7.11 15.08 -26.62
C THR A 548 7.19 16.60 -26.67
N MET A 549 8.31 17.14 -27.17
CA MET A 549 8.51 18.58 -27.28
C MET A 549 7.62 19.20 -28.36
N THR A 550 7.09 20.35 -28.10
CA THR A 550 6.49 21.22 -29.14
C THR A 550 7.60 21.86 -29.98
N LYS A 551 7.28 22.35 -31.17
CA LYS A 551 8.27 23.02 -32.03
C LYS A 551 8.94 24.24 -31.37
N GLU A 552 8.24 24.92 -30.49
CA GLU A 552 8.77 26.07 -29.74
C GLU A 552 9.73 25.63 -28.65
N GLN A 553 9.36 24.60 -27.89
CA GLN A 553 10.26 23.98 -26.90
C GLN A 553 11.50 23.36 -27.55
N GLU A 554 11.32 22.68 -28.69
CA GLU A 554 12.42 22.12 -29.46
C GLU A 554 13.40 23.24 -29.90
N LYS A 555 12.89 24.34 -30.48
CA LYS A 555 13.71 25.47 -30.89
C LYS A 555 14.42 26.11 -29.70
N GLY A 556 13.71 26.31 -28.60
CA GLY A 556 14.28 26.82 -27.35
C GLY A 556 15.44 25.94 -26.87
N TYR A 557 15.21 24.64 -26.70
CA TYR A 557 16.21 23.69 -26.20
C TYR A 557 17.50 23.67 -27.04
N PHE A 558 17.37 23.58 -28.39
CA PHE A 558 18.53 23.50 -29.28
C PHE A 558 19.27 24.83 -29.45
N ASN A 559 18.68 25.96 -29.14
CA ASN A 559 19.38 27.27 -29.13
C ASN A 559 20.42 27.35 -27.99
N TRP A 560 20.27 26.55 -26.94
CA TRP A 560 21.17 26.51 -25.78
C TRP A 560 22.29 25.45 -25.88
N LYS A 561 22.26 24.62 -26.92
CA LYS A 561 23.24 23.55 -27.09
C LYS A 561 24.30 23.90 -28.10
N GLU A 562 25.54 23.52 -27.82
CA GLU A 562 26.65 23.66 -28.75
C GLU A 562 26.45 22.74 -29.94
N GLN A 563 26.56 23.27 -31.17
CA GLN A 563 26.44 22.50 -32.41
C GLN A 563 27.84 22.21 -32.96
N ALA A 564 28.04 20.97 -33.38
CA ALA A 564 29.25 20.54 -34.08
C ALA A 564 29.20 20.90 -35.58
N ASP A 565 30.36 20.92 -36.28
CA ASP A 565 30.46 21.25 -37.71
C ASP A 565 29.62 20.36 -38.64
N ASP A 566 29.34 19.13 -38.22
CA ASP A 566 28.52 18.18 -38.99
C ASP A 566 27.01 18.29 -38.68
N GLY A 567 26.58 19.29 -37.92
CA GLY A 567 25.21 19.51 -37.53
C GLY A 567 24.71 18.67 -36.36
N SER A 568 25.56 17.84 -35.74
CA SER A 568 25.26 17.18 -34.47
C SER A 568 25.32 18.19 -33.32
N TYR A 569 24.87 17.79 -32.16
CA TYR A 569 24.88 18.61 -30.93
C TYR A 569 25.70 17.90 -29.86
N TYR A 570 26.23 18.67 -28.90
CA TYR A 570 26.83 18.13 -27.70
C TYR A 570 25.80 18.21 -26.58
N ASP A 571 25.59 17.08 -25.89
CA ASP A 571 24.63 16.97 -24.81
C ASP A 571 25.20 16.21 -23.62
N ASP A 572 24.67 16.49 -22.45
CA ASP A 572 25.13 15.89 -21.19
C ASP A 572 24.80 14.41 -21.12
N ILE A 573 25.72 13.63 -20.58
CA ILE A 573 25.53 12.21 -20.30
C ILE A 573 25.91 11.88 -18.86
N GLN A 574 25.48 10.72 -18.41
CA GLN A 574 25.97 10.09 -17.19
C GLN A 574 26.91 8.96 -17.56
N LEU A 575 28.19 9.12 -17.23
CA LEU A 575 29.23 8.13 -17.51
C LEU A 575 29.62 7.39 -16.24
N TYR A 576 29.58 6.08 -16.30
CA TYR A 576 29.99 5.19 -15.20
C TYR A 576 31.24 4.40 -15.57
N GLY A 577 32.14 4.24 -14.59
CA GLY A 577 33.20 3.23 -14.60
C GLY A 577 32.82 2.07 -13.70
N MET A 578 32.96 0.83 -14.12
CA MET A 578 32.62 -0.31 -13.28
C MET A 578 33.71 -1.33 -13.19
N ASP A 579 33.97 -1.80 -11.96
CA ASP A 579 34.82 -2.97 -11.71
C ASP A 579 34.16 -4.26 -12.17
N ALA A 580 34.91 -5.36 -12.22
CA ALA A 580 34.40 -6.67 -12.63
C ALA A 580 33.22 -7.17 -11.78
N PHE A 581 33.19 -6.89 -10.48
CA PHE A 581 32.08 -7.33 -9.61
C PHE A 581 30.76 -6.60 -9.89
N PRO A 582 30.67 -5.27 -9.96
CA PRO A 582 29.48 -4.56 -10.44
C PRO A 582 29.03 -5.00 -11.84
N LEU A 583 29.96 -5.23 -12.77
CA LEU A 583 29.63 -5.69 -14.13
C LEU A 583 28.93 -7.05 -14.15
N GLN A 584 29.18 -7.93 -13.19
CA GLN A 584 28.43 -9.20 -13.05
C GLN A 584 26.95 -8.99 -12.67
N LYS A 585 26.59 -7.83 -12.12
CA LYS A 585 25.21 -7.52 -11.67
C LYS A 585 24.35 -6.85 -12.74
N VAL A 586 24.95 -6.39 -13.85
CA VAL A 586 24.21 -5.82 -14.97
C VAL A 586 23.59 -6.92 -15.84
N LYS A 587 22.46 -6.61 -16.48
CA LYS A 587 21.83 -7.54 -17.41
C LYS A 587 22.20 -7.18 -18.84
N VAL A 588 22.92 -8.06 -19.53
CA VAL A 588 23.26 -7.89 -20.93
C VAL A 588 22.03 -8.19 -21.81
N LEU A 589 21.69 -7.25 -22.67
CA LEU A 589 20.64 -7.38 -23.68
C LEU A 589 21.21 -7.92 -24.99
N LYS A 590 22.37 -7.37 -25.41
CA LYS A 590 23.06 -7.71 -26.65
C LYS A 590 24.55 -7.41 -26.53
N GLY A 591 25.39 -8.13 -27.26
CA GLY A 591 26.83 -7.94 -27.22
C GLY A 591 27.51 -8.69 -26.08
N ASP A 592 28.69 -8.21 -25.70
CA ASP A 592 29.54 -8.83 -24.67
C ASP A 592 30.13 -7.76 -23.72
N VAL A 593 29.71 -7.77 -22.46
CA VAL A 593 30.22 -6.84 -21.46
C VAL A 593 31.66 -7.07 -21.04
N THR A 594 32.19 -8.28 -21.25
CA THR A 594 33.62 -8.57 -20.98
C THR A 594 34.57 -7.87 -21.96
N ALA A 595 34.04 -7.45 -23.11
CA ALA A 595 34.79 -6.65 -24.07
C ALA A 595 35.07 -5.20 -23.61
N LEU A 596 34.51 -4.76 -22.48
CA LEU A 596 34.83 -3.45 -21.87
C LEU A 596 36.26 -3.32 -21.40
N ASP A 597 36.99 -4.44 -21.23
CA ASP A 597 38.40 -4.44 -20.93
C ASP A 597 39.29 -4.04 -22.18
N GLN A 598 38.67 -3.98 -23.37
CA GLN A 598 39.37 -3.55 -24.58
C GLN A 598 39.44 -2.02 -24.66
N GLU A 599 40.49 -1.53 -25.28
CA GLU A 599 40.67 -0.10 -25.51
C GLU A 599 39.54 0.46 -26.41
N ASN A 600 38.98 1.61 -26.05
CA ASN A 600 37.91 2.28 -26.78
C ASN A 600 36.57 1.49 -26.83
N ALA A 601 36.33 0.61 -25.88
CA ALA A 601 35.05 -0.09 -25.73
C ALA A 601 34.14 0.64 -24.73
N ILE A 602 32.83 0.70 -25.05
CA ILE A 602 31.79 1.31 -24.19
C ILE A 602 30.52 0.47 -24.25
N ALA A 603 29.78 0.45 -23.18
CA ALA A 603 28.42 -0.14 -23.17
C ALA A 603 27.34 0.96 -23.11
N ALA A 604 26.30 0.79 -23.90
CA ALA A 604 25.13 1.66 -23.86
C ALA A 604 24.09 1.12 -22.87
N VAL A 605 23.63 1.99 -21.98
CA VAL A 605 22.64 1.63 -20.95
C VAL A 605 21.23 1.91 -21.45
N TYR A 606 20.40 0.90 -21.43
CA TYR A 606 18.99 0.98 -21.75
C TYR A 606 18.14 0.90 -20.48
N LYS A 607 16.90 1.34 -20.54
CA LYS A 607 15.91 1.20 -19.46
C LYS A 607 14.89 0.16 -19.86
N GLN A 608 14.35 -0.54 -18.89
CA GLN A 608 13.28 -1.51 -19.07
C GLN A 608 12.09 -1.12 -18.15
N ASP A 609 10.91 -1.05 -18.74
CA ASP A 609 9.68 -0.86 -17.96
C ASP A 609 9.46 -2.04 -17.02
N ASP A 610 9.24 -1.76 -15.75
CA ASP A 610 9.13 -2.77 -14.70
C ASP A 610 7.86 -3.63 -14.81
N TYR A 611 6.79 -3.09 -15.37
CA TYR A 611 5.50 -3.76 -15.48
C TYR A 611 5.38 -4.59 -16.77
N ASN A 612 5.66 -3.98 -17.92
CA ASN A 612 5.48 -4.64 -19.22
C ASN A 612 6.74 -5.30 -19.75
N LYS A 613 7.90 -5.10 -19.07
CA LYS A 613 9.22 -5.64 -19.41
C LYS A 613 9.72 -5.25 -20.81
N LYS A 614 9.15 -4.22 -21.42
CA LYS A 614 9.65 -3.68 -22.68
C LYS A 614 10.90 -2.86 -22.40
N VAL A 615 11.88 -3.02 -23.27
CA VAL A 615 13.07 -2.18 -23.29
C VAL A 615 12.71 -0.91 -24.05
N ASP A 616 12.94 0.23 -23.41
CA ASP A 616 12.69 1.54 -24.00
C ASP A 616 13.89 1.98 -24.84
N HIS A 617 13.64 2.84 -25.80
CA HIS A 617 14.71 3.49 -26.59
C HIS A 617 15.33 4.65 -25.78
N SER A 618 15.78 4.34 -24.57
CA SER A 618 16.43 5.31 -23.65
C SER A 618 17.91 5.58 -23.97
N ASN A 619 18.43 4.92 -24.96
CA ASN A 619 19.71 5.22 -25.56
C ASN A 619 19.59 5.05 -27.09
N TRP A 620 20.37 5.86 -27.85
CA TRP A 620 20.37 5.80 -29.31
C TRP A 620 21.40 4.81 -29.85
N ALA A 621 22.47 4.55 -29.07
CA ALA A 621 23.63 3.81 -29.49
C ALA A 621 23.43 2.29 -29.32
N GLY A 622 23.55 1.52 -30.39
CA GLY A 622 23.50 0.06 -30.39
C GLY A 622 24.88 -0.58 -30.59
N VAL A 623 24.96 -1.91 -30.38
CA VAL A 623 26.20 -2.65 -30.55
C VAL A 623 26.80 -2.44 -31.96
N GLY A 624 28.04 -1.94 -32.04
CA GLY A 624 28.76 -1.61 -33.26
C GLY A 624 28.73 -0.12 -33.62
N ASP A 625 27.90 0.69 -32.99
CA ASP A 625 27.85 2.13 -33.20
C ASP A 625 29.06 2.81 -32.55
N GLN A 626 29.43 3.99 -33.10
CA GLN A 626 30.53 4.82 -32.60
C GLN A 626 29.93 5.96 -31.75
N VAL A 627 30.36 6.06 -30.50
CA VAL A 627 30.00 7.12 -29.56
C VAL A 627 31.20 8.01 -29.33
N THR A 628 31.07 9.29 -29.60
CA THR A 628 32.15 10.28 -29.38
C THR A 628 31.80 11.09 -28.14
N LEU A 629 32.71 11.03 -27.14
CA LEU A 629 32.57 11.74 -25.87
C LEU A 629 33.60 12.87 -25.80
N ARG A 630 33.18 14.00 -25.20
CA ARG A 630 34.07 15.09 -24.76
C ARG A 630 34.19 15.06 -23.26
N TYR A 631 35.40 15.08 -22.76
CA TYR A 631 35.73 15.25 -21.34
C TYR A 631 36.17 16.71 -21.15
N VAL A 632 35.34 17.51 -20.48
CA VAL A 632 35.50 18.96 -20.40
C VAL A 632 36.39 19.32 -19.20
N ASN A 633 37.50 19.99 -19.43
CA ASN A 633 38.37 20.50 -18.38
C ASN A 633 37.95 21.91 -17.92
N SER A 634 37.57 22.78 -18.87
CA SER A 634 37.11 24.15 -18.58
C SER A 634 35.95 24.55 -19.48
N TRP A 635 35.14 25.49 -18.96
CA TRP A 635 33.99 26.03 -19.65
C TRP A 635 34.22 27.49 -20.00
N LYS A 636 33.64 27.97 -21.12
CA LYS A 636 33.41 29.38 -21.42
C LYS A 636 31.91 29.65 -21.37
N TYR A 637 31.57 30.81 -20.88
CA TYR A 637 30.22 31.28 -20.69
C TYR A 637 29.89 32.40 -21.67
N PHE A 638 28.70 32.35 -22.28
CA PHE A 638 28.30 33.34 -23.28
C PHE A 638 26.88 33.81 -23.00
N ASP A 639 26.64 35.11 -22.99
CA ASP A 639 25.28 35.64 -22.89
C ASP A 639 24.40 35.06 -24.02
N ALA A 640 23.25 34.53 -23.64
CA ALA A 640 22.38 33.80 -24.57
C ALA A 640 21.75 34.70 -25.66
N LYS A 641 21.62 36.02 -25.42
CA LYS A 641 20.99 36.95 -26.34
C LYS A 641 22.02 37.64 -27.24
N SER A 642 23.11 38.15 -26.66
CA SER A 642 24.13 38.90 -27.36
C SER A 642 25.27 38.03 -27.89
N GLY A 643 25.49 36.81 -27.36
CA GLY A 643 26.64 35.98 -27.67
C GLY A 643 27.96 36.53 -27.14
N LYS A 644 27.97 37.53 -26.26
CA LYS A 644 29.16 38.06 -25.64
C LYS A 644 29.71 37.11 -24.60
N GLU A 645 31.00 36.92 -24.57
CA GLU A 645 31.68 36.11 -23.55
C GLU A 645 31.57 36.77 -22.17
N ILE A 646 31.26 35.98 -21.18
CA ILE A 646 31.12 36.35 -19.76
C ILE A 646 32.35 35.73 -19.08
N LEU A 647 33.05 36.50 -18.29
CA LEU A 647 34.23 35.97 -17.55
C LEU A 647 33.74 35.01 -16.45
N GLU A 648 34.55 33.99 -16.13
CA GLU A 648 34.19 32.96 -15.16
C GLU A 648 33.93 33.54 -13.75
N ASP A 649 34.62 34.62 -13.41
CA ASP A 649 34.44 35.39 -12.16
C ASP A 649 33.21 36.31 -12.16
N GLU A 650 32.57 36.53 -13.33
CA GLU A 650 31.36 37.33 -13.49
C GLU A 650 30.09 36.44 -13.59
N VAL A 651 30.23 35.12 -13.75
CA VAL A 651 29.11 34.22 -14.03
C VAL A 651 28.13 34.15 -12.87
N ASP A 652 28.64 34.12 -11.63
CA ASP A 652 27.81 34.02 -10.43
C ASP A 652 26.97 35.27 -10.18
N ASP A 653 27.41 36.43 -10.68
CA ASP A 653 26.70 37.71 -10.60
C ASP A 653 25.90 38.05 -11.90
N TYR A 654 25.85 37.11 -12.87
CA TYR A 654 25.23 37.33 -14.16
C TYR A 654 23.72 37.07 -14.13
N GLU A 655 22.91 38.13 -14.21
CA GLU A 655 21.44 38.07 -14.08
C GLU A 655 20.71 37.50 -15.31
N ASP A 656 21.32 37.59 -16.52
CA ASP A 656 20.70 37.10 -17.77
C ASP A 656 21.07 35.62 -18.03
N ALA A 657 20.29 34.99 -18.89
CA ALA A 657 20.56 33.60 -19.30
C ALA A 657 21.87 33.50 -20.11
N TYR A 658 22.70 32.51 -19.85
CA TYR A 658 23.95 32.22 -20.52
C TYR A 658 24.04 30.80 -21.09
N VAL A 659 24.91 30.62 -22.06
CA VAL A 659 25.22 29.33 -22.69
C VAL A 659 26.64 28.93 -22.30
N MET A 660 26.83 27.70 -21.85
CA MET A 660 28.14 27.10 -21.58
C MET A 660 28.66 26.41 -22.84
N LYS A 661 29.94 26.65 -23.18
CA LYS A 661 30.64 25.94 -24.23
C LYS A 661 31.95 25.37 -23.69
N ALA A 662 32.27 24.15 -24.08
CA ALA A 662 33.53 23.54 -23.69
C ALA A 662 34.71 24.31 -24.33
N ASP A 663 35.64 24.84 -23.51
CA ASP A 663 36.83 25.57 -23.94
C ASP A 663 38.02 24.61 -24.09
N ASP A 664 38.44 24.01 -22.95
CA ASP A 664 39.46 22.95 -22.98
C ASP A 664 38.79 21.59 -22.73
N TYR A 665 39.01 20.65 -23.64
CA TYR A 665 38.46 19.32 -23.57
C TYR A 665 39.29 18.29 -24.30
N THR A 666 39.18 17.05 -23.85
CA THR A 666 39.68 15.88 -24.58
C THR A 666 38.50 15.15 -25.24
N GLN A 667 38.68 14.82 -26.53
CA GLN A 667 37.65 14.06 -27.27
C GLN A 667 38.10 12.66 -27.60
N LYS A 668 37.24 11.69 -27.37
CA LYS A 668 37.53 10.27 -27.64
C LYS A 668 36.28 9.57 -28.21
N THR A 669 36.55 8.65 -29.16
CA THR A 669 35.51 7.85 -29.81
C THR A 669 35.60 6.41 -29.35
N TYR A 670 34.48 5.86 -28.94
CA TYR A 670 34.35 4.49 -28.46
C TYR A 670 33.44 3.68 -29.40
N THR A 671 33.65 2.38 -29.41
CA THR A 671 32.76 1.41 -30.08
C THR A 671 31.84 0.78 -29.04
N VAL A 672 30.55 0.79 -29.28
CA VAL A 672 29.57 0.14 -28.39
C VAL A 672 29.74 -1.38 -28.52
N VAL A 673 30.14 -2.04 -27.43
CA VAL A 673 30.36 -3.50 -27.37
C VAL A 673 29.21 -4.24 -26.73
N ALA A 674 28.40 -3.57 -25.94
CA ALA A 674 27.26 -4.16 -25.28
C ALA A 674 26.10 -3.17 -25.11
N GLU A 675 24.87 -3.69 -25.17
CA GLU A 675 23.64 -3.05 -24.72
C GLU A 675 23.26 -3.69 -23.37
N ILE A 676 23.12 -2.89 -22.32
CA ILE A 676 22.95 -3.39 -20.95
C ILE A 676 21.80 -2.69 -20.21
N LEU A 677 21.26 -3.37 -19.20
CA LEU A 677 20.40 -2.76 -18.20
C LEU A 677 21.20 -2.65 -16.89
N VAL A 678 21.35 -1.44 -16.40
CA VAL A 678 21.95 -1.16 -15.09
C VAL A 678 20.82 -1.05 -14.07
N PRO A 679 20.86 -1.83 -12.97
CA PRO A 679 19.91 -1.66 -11.87
C PRO A 679 19.90 -0.23 -11.35
N SER A 680 18.73 0.32 -11.03
CA SER A 680 18.61 1.70 -10.51
C SER A 680 19.41 1.94 -9.24
N ALA A 681 19.58 0.91 -8.41
CA ALA A 681 20.45 0.96 -7.25
C ALA A 681 21.91 1.29 -7.55
N MET A 682 22.41 1.00 -8.76
CA MET A 682 23.79 1.23 -9.18
C MET A 682 23.97 2.54 -9.96
N SER A 683 22.89 3.29 -10.22
CA SER A 683 22.96 4.58 -10.94
C SER A 683 23.21 5.73 -9.96
N CYS A 684 23.39 6.94 -10.48
CA CYS A 684 23.54 8.16 -9.67
C CYS A 684 22.28 8.56 -8.90
N ARG A 685 21.18 7.79 -9.03
CA ARG A 685 19.89 7.91 -8.30
C ARG A 685 19.07 9.16 -8.61
N TYR A 686 19.43 9.96 -9.59
CA TYR A 686 18.55 11.01 -10.10
C TYR A 686 18.23 10.79 -11.57
N TYR A 687 17.14 11.34 -12.03
CA TYR A 687 16.77 11.30 -13.45
C TYR A 687 17.67 12.23 -14.24
N GLY A 688 18.22 11.73 -15.32
CA GLY A 688 19.15 12.49 -16.13
C GLY A 688 19.30 11.95 -17.53
N SER A 689 20.36 12.38 -18.15
CA SER A 689 20.79 12.16 -19.52
C SER A 689 20.99 10.69 -19.89
N PRO A 690 21.25 10.36 -21.17
CA PRO A 690 21.65 9.03 -21.57
C PRO A 690 22.85 8.51 -20.77
N GLN A 691 22.92 7.21 -20.55
CA GLN A 691 23.90 6.59 -19.67
C GLN A 691 24.81 5.65 -20.46
N PHE A 692 26.10 5.69 -20.13
CA PHE A 692 27.10 4.79 -20.70
C PHE A 692 28.00 4.21 -19.61
N VAL A 693 28.58 3.05 -19.88
CA VAL A 693 29.49 2.34 -18.96
C VAL A 693 30.81 2.03 -19.64
N LEU A 694 31.91 2.35 -18.98
CA LEU A 694 33.28 1.94 -19.30
C LEU A 694 33.76 0.89 -18.27
N GLY A 695 34.76 0.11 -18.60
CA GLY A 695 35.56 -0.59 -17.61
C GLY A 695 36.28 0.41 -16.71
N SER A 696 36.50 0.08 -15.44
CA SER A 696 37.06 1.03 -14.45
C SER A 696 38.42 1.60 -14.85
N ASP A 697 39.31 0.77 -15.39
CA ASP A 697 40.65 1.23 -15.84
C ASP A 697 40.56 2.26 -16.98
N THR A 698 39.66 2.00 -17.95
CA THR A 698 39.41 2.92 -19.06
C THR A 698 38.77 4.22 -18.56
N PHE A 699 37.82 4.12 -17.64
CA PHE A 699 37.15 5.27 -17.03
C PHE A 699 38.18 6.19 -16.34
N ILE A 700 39.01 5.63 -15.45
CA ILE A 700 40.02 6.39 -14.70
C ILE A 700 41.04 7.04 -15.65
N LYS A 701 41.49 6.29 -16.66
CA LYS A 701 42.46 6.79 -17.66
C LYS A 701 41.92 7.96 -18.47
N ASP A 702 40.66 7.86 -18.90
CA ASP A 702 40.07 8.79 -19.87
C ASP A 702 39.41 10.01 -19.22
N THR A 703 38.81 9.85 -18.02
CA THR A 703 38.22 10.97 -17.25
C THR A 703 39.24 11.69 -16.38
N GLY A 704 40.35 11.03 -16.03
CA GLY A 704 41.35 11.57 -15.10
C GLY A 704 40.94 11.55 -13.64
N THR A 705 39.75 11.01 -13.31
CA THR A 705 39.24 10.94 -11.94
C THR A 705 39.08 9.50 -11.44
N LYS A 706 39.18 9.33 -10.12
CA LYS A 706 38.93 8.10 -9.38
C LYS A 706 37.71 8.22 -8.47
N ASP A 707 36.77 9.06 -8.81
CA ASP A 707 35.63 9.38 -7.99
C ASP A 707 34.70 8.17 -7.86
N VAL A 708 34.81 7.44 -6.74
CA VAL A 708 33.98 6.29 -6.42
C VAL A 708 32.62 6.78 -5.97
N MET A 709 31.62 6.55 -6.78
CA MET A 709 30.23 6.88 -6.46
C MET A 709 29.69 6.00 -5.34
N HIS A 710 29.94 4.69 -5.43
CA HIS A 710 29.66 3.74 -4.36
C HIS A 710 30.49 2.46 -4.49
N MET A 711 30.74 1.82 -3.36
CA MET A 711 31.34 0.50 -3.27
C MET A 711 30.26 -0.54 -2.98
N MET A 712 30.34 -1.67 -3.66
CA MET A 712 29.46 -2.82 -3.48
C MET A 712 30.27 -4.03 -3.01
N PHE A 713 29.67 -4.85 -2.15
CA PHE A 713 30.33 -6.09 -1.73
C PHE A 713 29.35 -7.15 -1.22
N ASP A 714 29.72 -8.42 -1.43
CA ASP A 714 29.01 -9.59 -0.93
C ASP A 714 29.79 -10.26 0.21
N MET A 715 29.08 -10.86 1.15
CA MET A 715 29.65 -11.54 2.32
C MET A 715 29.70 -13.06 2.11
N LYS A 716 30.63 -13.73 2.79
CA LYS A 716 30.79 -15.20 2.69
C LYS A 716 29.61 -15.98 3.25
N ASN A 717 28.94 -15.46 4.26
CA ASN A 717 27.80 -16.11 4.94
C ASN A 717 26.98 -15.11 5.77
N ASN A 718 25.81 -15.53 6.21
CA ASN A 718 24.87 -14.70 6.99
C ASN A 718 25.43 -14.25 8.36
N GLN A 719 26.39 -14.98 8.95
CA GLN A 719 26.97 -14.60 10.25
C GLN A 719 27.91 -13.41 10.05
N SER A 720 28.81 -13.46 9.04
CA SER A 720 29.68 -12.33 8.70
C SER A 720 28.87 -11.12 8.22
N ALA A 721 27.77 -11.34 7.51
CA ALA A 721 26.90 -10.27 7.09
C ALA A 721 26.22 -9.52 8.27
N ARG A 722 25.75 -10.23 9.29
CA ARG A 722 25.20 -9.59 10.51
C ARG A 722 26.28 -8.84 11.30
N ALA A 723 27.51 -9.36 11.33
CA ALA A 723 28.62 -8.65 11.96
C ALA A 723 28.97 -7.37 11.21
N MET A 724 29.00 -7.41 9.86
CA MET A 724 29.20 -6.27 9.00
C MET A 724 28.08 -5.23 9.15
N GLU A 725 26.83 -5.64 9.21
CA GLU A 725 25.70 -4.74 9.46
C GLU A 725 25.89 -3.96 10.77
N SER A 726 26.29 -4.64 11.84
CA SER A 726 26.54 -4.00 13.14
C SER A 726 27.74 -3.07 13.09
N PHE A 727 28.80 -3.44 12.35
CA PHE A 727 29.98 -2.62 12.15
C PHE A 727 29.63 -1.35 11.36
N LEU A 728 28.99 -1.49 10.19
CA LEU A 728 28.61 -0.37 9.33
C LEU A 728 27.69 0.60 10.04
N LYS A 729 26.70 0.08 10.78
CA LYS A 729 25.83 0.93 11.59
C LYS A 729 26.63 1.78 12.58
N ASN A 730 27.54 1.16 13.33
CA ASN A 730 28.38 1.93 14.26
C ASN A 730 29.35 2.87 13.53
N TYR A 731 29.98 2.42 12.44
CA TYR A 731 30.92 3.20 11.68
C TYR A 731 30.26 4.46 11.09
N THR A 732 29.11 4.30 10.42
CA THR A 732 28.42 5.39 9.77
C THR A 732 27.60 6.29 10.73
N GLU A 733 27.24 5.82 11.93
CA GLU A 733 26.49 6.64 12.90
C GLU A 733 27.40 7.37 13.89
N GLN A 734 28.58 6.80 14.23
CA GLN A 734 29.41 7.29 15.34
C GLN A 734 30.84 7.68 14.93
N VAL A 735 31.42 7.05 13.89
CA VAL A 735 32.83 7.23 13.53
C VAL A 735 32.96 8.18 12.34
N GLU A 736 32.28 7.85 11.24
CA GLU A 736 32.33 8.61 9.99
C GLU A 736 30.91 8.89 9.47
N PRO A 737 30.25 9.89 10.01
CA PRO A 737 28.88 10.25 9.63
C PRO A 737 28.73 10.70 8.16
N LEU A 738 29.83 11.01 7.48
CA LEU A 738 29.86 11.36 6.06
C LEU A 738 29.31 10.22 5.20
N TYR A 739 29.50 8.96 5.60
CA TYR A 739 29.11 7.79 4.84
C TYR A 739 27.81 7.18 5.36
N SER A 740 27.13 6.48 4.47
CA SER A 740 25.94 5.68 4.77
C SER A 740 26.03 4.35 4.03
N TYR A 741 25.11 3.45 4.31
CA TYR A 741 25.06 2.16 3.62
C TYR A 741 23.63 1.71 3.45
N GLU A 742 23.42 0.88 2.45
CA GLU A 742 22.21 0.07 2.26
C GLU A 742 22.58 -1.40 2.36
N SER A 743 21.72 -2.20 2.97
CA SER A 743 21.91 -3.63 3.09
C SER A 743 20.72 -4.41 2.56
N LYS A 744 21.02 -5.53 1.92
CA LYS A 744 20.04 -6.50 1.48
C LYS A 744 19.13 -6.94 2.64
N PHE A 745 19.67 -7.09 3.86
CA PHE A 745 18.95 -7.53 5.05
C PHE A 745 17.87 -6.54 5.50
N SER A 746 18.12 -5.24 5.38
CA SER A 746 17.13 -4.21 5.71
C SER A 746 15.91 -4.31 4.78
N TYR A 747 16.15 -4.45 3.50
CA TYR A 747 15.10 -4.61 2.50
C TYR A 747 14.37 -5.96 2.59
N GLU A 748 15.08 -7.05 2.89
CA GLU A 748 14.47 -8.36 3.15
C GLU A 748 13.50 -8.30 4.33
N LYS A 749 13.87 -7.64 5.41
CA LYS A 749 13.03 -7.46 6.58
C LYS A 749 11.78 -6.62 6.27
N GLU A 750 11.93 -5.55 5.50
CA GLU A 750 10.82 -4.72 5.06
C GLU A 750 9.84 -5.51 4.17
N PHE A 751 10.36 -6.25 3.21
CA PHE A 751 9.58 -7.10 2.33
C PHE A 751 8.83 -8.21 3.08
N ASP A 752 9.50 -8.91 4.01
CA ASP A 752 8.86 -9.95 4.84
C ASP A 752 7.76 -9.36 5.73
N SER A 753 7.97 -8.17 6.25
CA SER A 753 6.95 -7.43 7.01
C SER A 753 5.73 -7.11 6.15
N PHE A 754 5.94 -6.58 4.96
CA PHE A 754 4.88 -6.30 3.99
C PHE A 754 4.08 -7.56 3.63
N ARG A 755 4.76 -8.65 3.33
CA ARG A 755 4.15 -9.96 3.06
C ARG A 755 3.36 -10.48 4.26
N GLY A 756 3.93 -10.37 5.46
CA GLY A 756 3.30 -10.77 6.73
C GLY A 756 1.98 -10.05 6.99
N MET A 757 1.90 -8.77 6.68
CA MET A 757 0.68 -7.97 6.79
C MET A 757 -0.47 -8.59 5.97
N PHE A 758 -0.23 -8.91 4.70
CA PHE A 758 -1.26 -9.51 3.84
C PHE A 758 -1.67 -10.92 4.29
N LEU A 759 -0.71 -11.74 4.73
CA LEU A 759 -1.00 -13.07 5.28
C LEU A 759 -1.88 -12.98 6.54
N LEU A 760 -1.63 -12.03 7.41
CA LEU A 760 -2.41 -11.83 8.62
C LEU A 760 -3.83 -11.34 8.30
N LEU A 761 -3.98 -10.32 7.46
CA LEU A 761 -5.28 -9.78 7.07
C LEU A 761 -6.15 -10.82 6.36
N GLY A 762 -5.61 -11.46 5.34
CA GLY A 762 -6.32 -12.47 4.56
C GLY A 762 -6.57 -13.75 5.34
N GLY A 763 -5.65 -14.12 6.23
CA GLY A 763 -5.80 -15.25 7.16
C GLY A 763 -6.96 -15.06 8.14
N VAL A 764 -7.06 -13.86 8.74
CA VAL A 764 -8.18 -13.50 9.63
C VAL A 764 -9.51 -13.53 8.89
N LEU A 765 -9.57 -12.91 7.72
CA LEU A 765 -10.79 -12.89 6.89
C LEU A 765 -11.22 -14.31 6.51
N SER A 766 -10.28 -15.13 6.04
CA SER A 766 -10.51 -16.52 5.69
C SER A 766 -10.95 -17.36 6.89
N GLY A 767 -10.34 -17.14 8.06
CA GLY A 767 -10.68 -17.79 9.31
C GLY A 767 -12.11 -17.51 9.77
N VAL A 768 -12.55 -16.24 9.72
CA VAL A 768 -13.93 -15.87 10.05
C VAL A 768 -14.93 -16.54 9.08
N ILE A 769 -14.64 -16.54 7.78
CA ILE A 769 -15.50 -17.17 6.77
C ILE A 769 -15.53 -18.71 6.99
N ALA A 770 -14.40 -19.32 7.39
CA ALA A 770 -14.34 -20.75 7.71
C ALA A 770 -15.18 -21.12 8.93
N VAL A 771 -15.17 -20.30 9.99
CA VAL A 771 -16.06 -20.47 11.17
C VAL A 771 -17.53 -20.39 10.75
N VAL A 772 -17.87 -19.40 9.94
CA VAL A 772 -19.21 -19.21 9.37
C VAL A 772 -19.64 -20.42 8.53
N GLY A 773 -18.75 -20.90 7.64
CA GLY A 773 -18.98 -22.11 6.82
C GLY A 773 -19.22 -23.36 7.67
N THR A 774 -18.41 -23.54 8.71
CA THR A 774 -18.53 -24.65 9.66
C THR A 774 -19.84 -24.61 10.43
N LEU A 775 -20.29 -23.44 10.87
CA LEU A 775 -21.61 -23.25 11.51
C LEU A 775 -22.77 -23.55 10.57
N ASN A 776 -22.66 -23.18 9.29
CA ASN A 776 -23.63 -23.55 8.27
C ASN A 776 -23.69 -25.07 8.07
N PHE A 777 -22.55 -25.73 8.05
CA PHE A 777 -22.46 -27.19 7.95
C PHE A 777 -23.08 -27.86 9.18
N LEU A 778 -22.71 -27.43 10.40
CA LEU A 778 -23.28 -27.91 11.65
C LEU A 778 -24.82 -27.77 11.66
N ASN A 779 -25.33 -26.61 11.31
CA ASN A 779 -26.75 -26.35 11.24
C ASN A 779 -27.45 -27.23 10.20
N ALA A 780 -26.81 -27.46 9.03
CA ALA A 780 -27.33 -28.36 8.01
C ALA A 780 -27.44 -29.82 8.47
N ILE A 781 -26.41 -30.34 9.15
CA ILE A 781 -26.41 -31.69 9.72
C ILE A 781 -27.46 -31.79 10.83
N LEU A 782 -27.49 -30.86 11.79
CA LEU A 782 -28.42 -30.85 12.92
C LEU A 782 -29.88 -30.87 12.45
N THR A 783 -30.23 -29.99 11.55
CA THR A 783 -31.61 -29.91 11.02
C THR A 783 -31.97 -31.11 10.15
N GLY A 784 -30.99 -31.63 9.36
CA GLY A 784 -31.19 -32.86 8.58
C GLY A 784 -31.44 -34.10 9.49
N MET A 785 -30.78 -34.15 10.65
CA MET A 785 -31.00 -35.23 11.64
C MET A 785 -32.35 -35.11 12.34
N ILE A 786 -32.72 -33.88 12.75
CA ILE A 786 -34.02 -33.61 13.40
C ILE A 786 -35.18 -33.98 12.46
N ALA A 787 -35.12 -33.53 11.21
CA ALA A 787 -36.14 -33.79 10.19
C ALA A 787 -36.33 -35.31 9.88
N ARG A 788 -35.24 -36.09 10.03
CA ARG A 788 -35.24 -37.54 9.72
C ARG A 788 -35.25 -38.42 10.93
N ARG A 789 -35.62 -37.92 12.13
CA ARG A 789 -35.66 -38.69 13.37
C ARG A 789 -36.50 -39.98 13.26
N ARG A 790 -37.72 -39.86 12.64
CA ARG A 790 -38.63 -40.97 12.42
C ARG A 790 -38.03 -41.99 11.45
N GLU A 791 -37.40 -41.54 10.34
CA GLU A 791 -36.71 -42.43 9.39
C GLU A 791 -35.59 -43.26 10.11
N PHE A 792 -34.82 -42.58 10.97
CA PHE A 792 -33.79 -43.25 11.74
C PHE A 792 -34.37 -44.28 12.76
N ALA A 793 -35.50 -43.95 13.40
CA ALA A 793 -36.22 -44.88 14.28
C ALA A 793 -36.75 -46.10 13.51
N VAL A 794 -37.32 -45.92 12.32
CA VAL A 794 -37.76 -47.01 11.43
C VAL A 794 -36.61 -47.85 10.97
N LEU A 795 -35.48 -47.26 10.57
CA LEU A 795 -34.28 -48.01 10.17
C LEU A 795 -33.71 -48.84 11.33
N GLN A 796 -33.75 -48.29 12.54
CA GLN A 796 -33.31 -49.05 13.74
C GLN A 796 -34.29 -50.15 14.13
N SER A 797 -35.59 -49.96 13.96
CA SER A 797 -36.58 -51.00 14.19
C SER A 797 -36.49 -52.18 13.19
N VAL A 798 -36.03 -51.90 11.96
CA VAL A 798 -35.76 -52.91 10.90
C VAL A 798 -34.37 -53.59 11.07
N GLY A 799 -33.60 -53.21 12.12
CA GLY A 799 -32.34 -53.90 12.48
C GLY A 799 -31.03 -53.11 12.24
N MET A 800 -31.10 -51.82 11.86
CA MET A 800 -29.90 -51.00 11.76
C MET A 800 -29.32 -50.73 13.16
N THR A 801 -28.03 -51.04 13.36
CA THR A 801 -27.36 -50.82 14.63
C THR A 801 -26.99 -49.34 14.83
N ARG A 802 -26.84 -48.89 16.08
CA ARG A 802 -26.37 -47.54 16.41
C ARG A 802 -25.01 -47.20 15.78
N ARG A 803 -24.11 -48.19 15.64
CA ARG A 803 -22.80 -48.04 14.99
C ARG A 803 -22.95 -47.78 13.47
N GLN A 804 -23.85 -48.51 12.82
CA GLN A 804 -24.14 -48.34 11.39
C GLN A 804 -24.75 -46.95 11.11
N LEU A 805 -25.68 -46.49 11.96
CA LEU A 805 -26.28 -45.16 11.83
C LEU A 805 -25.21 -44.08 12.01
N LYS A 806 -24.31 -44.17 13.03
CA LYS A 806 -23.19 -43.25 13.19
C LYS A 806 -22.30 -43.20 11.96
N ARG A 807 -21.89 -44.38 11.45
CA ARG A 807 -21.07 -44.47 10.23
C ARG A 807 -21.74 -43.84 9.00
N MET A 808 -23.05 -44.07 8.84
CA MET A 808 -23.81 -43.45 7.74
C MET A 808 -23.78 -41.90 7.82
N LEU A 809 -23.96 -41.37 9.04
CA LEU A 809 -23.92 -39.91 9.26
C LEU A 809 -22.50 -39.33 9.04
N VAL A 810 -21.45 -40.03 9.46
CA VAL A 810 -20.05 -39.67 9.15
C VAL A 810 -19.80 -39.68 7.64
N TYR A 811 -20.27 -40.66 6.91
CA TYR A 811 -20.15 -40.69 5.44
C TYR A 811 -20.90 -39.54 4.79
N GLU A 812 -22.09 -39.16 5.32
CA GLU A 812 -22.84 -37.99 4.85
C GLU A 812 -22.02 -36.71 5.08
N GLY A 813 -21.43 -36.51 6.25
CA GLY A 813 -20.58 -35.37 6.55
C GLY A 813 -19.32 -35.31 5.68
N LEU A 814 -18.64 -36.43 5.49
CA LEU A 814 -17.46 -36.54 4.62
C LEU A 814 -17.78 -36.25 3.14
N LEU A 815 -18.97 -36.61 2.67
CA LEU A 815 -19.42 -36.30 1.32
C LEU A 815 -19.63 -34.79 1.11
N TYR A 816 -20.15 -34.06 2.12
CA TYR A 816 -20.26 -32.60 2.05
C TYR A 816 -18.88 -31.95 1.97
N THR A 817 -17.94 -32.36 2.84
CA THR A 817 -16.59 -31.80 2.89
C THR A 817 -15.78 -32.18 1.64
N LEU A 818 -15.88 -33.40 1.15
CA LEU A 818 -15.24 -33.81 -0.12
C LEU A 818 -15.76 -32.98 -1.31
N ALA A 819 -17.09 -32.78 -1.40
CA ALA A 819 -17.65 -31.93 -2.43
C ALA A 819 -17.15 -30.48 -2.33
N ALA A 820 -17.00 -29.94 -1.09
CA ALA A 820 -16.45 -28.62 -0.88
C ALA A 820 -14.99 -28.53 -1.33
N ILE A 821 -14.15 -29.52 -1.00
CA ILE A 821 -12.74 -29.55 -1.42
C ILE A 821 -12.63 -29.61 -2.96
N VAL A 822 -13.41 -30.49 -3.61
CA VAL A 822 -13.39 -30.60 -5.09
C VAL A 822 -13.82 -29.28 -5.75
N ILE A 823 -14.90 -28.66 -5.25
CA ILE A 823 -15.35 -27.37 -5.80
C ILE A 823 -14.31 -26.26 -5.50
N SER A 824 -13.70 -26.25 -4.31
CA SER A 824 -12.64 -25.29 -3.99
C SER A 824 -11.46 -25.44 -4.96
N LEU A 825 -11.03 -26.67 -5.24
CA LEU A 825 -9.93 -26.92 -6.18
C LEU A 825 -10.24 -26.40 -7.58
N ILE A 826 -11.46 -26.70 -8.06
CA ILE A 826 -11.90 -26.21 -9.39
C ILE A 826 -11.91 -24.67 -9.42
N LEU A 827 -12.45 -24.03 -8.37
CA LEU A 827 -12.52 -22.56 -8.32
C LEU A 827 -11.13 -21.93 -8.17
N VAL A 828 -10.23 -22.53 -7.39
CA VAL A 828 -8.84 -22.06 -7.23
C VAL A 828 -8.12 -22.10 -8.58
N VAL A 829 -8.11 -23.28 -9.24
CA VAL A 829 -7.46 -23.45 -10.54
C VAL A 829 -8.02 -22.48 -11.62
N ALA A 830 -9.30 -22.15 -11.53
CA ALA A 830 -9.94 -21.22 -12.47
C ALA A 830 -9.65 -19.74 -12.12
N SER A 831 -9.61 -19.37 -10.83
CA SER A 831 -9.50 -17.98 -10.40
C SER A 831 -8.06 -17.48 -10.28
N GLU A 832 -7.10 -18.34 -9.89
CA GLU A 832 -5.70 -17.94 -9.67
C GLU A 832 -5.05 -17.30 -10.91
N PRO A 833 -5.13 -17.85 -12.13
CA PRO A 833 -4.48 -17.24 -13.29
C PRO A 833 -5.07 -15.87 -13.64
N PHE A 834 -6.38 -15.69 -13.41
CA PHE A 834 -7.04 -14.41 -13.65
C PHE A 834 -6.61 -13.36 -12.64
N MET A 835 -6.66 -13.71 -11.35
CA MET A 835 -6.24 -12.82 -10.26
C MET A 835 -4.74 -12.54 -10.31
N GLY A 836 -3.91 -13.57 -10.60
CA GLY A 836 -2.47 -13.43 -10.69
C GLY A 836 -2.05 -12.42 -11.76
N LYS A 837 -2.58 -12.53 -12.98
CA LYS A 837 -2.30 -11.57 -14.04
C LYS A 837 -2.78 -10.15 -13.75
N MET A 838 -3.87 -10.01 -12.98
CA MET A 838 -4.35 -8.70 -12.54
C MET A 838 -3.38 -8.07 -11.52
N ILE A 839 -2.87 -8.88 -10.58
CA ILE A 839 -1.94 -8.43 -9.55
C ILE A 839 -0.55 -8.11 -10.14
N GLU A 840 -0.07 -8.88 -11.12
CA GLU A 840 1.20 -8.61 -11.85
C GLU A 840 1.22 -7.22 -12.50
N LYS A 841 0.06 -6.72 -12.91
CA LYS A 841 -0.05 -5.34 -13.44
C LYS A 841 -0.07 -4.27 -12.36
N MET A 842 -0.37 -4.63 -11.10
CA MET A 842 -0.42 -3.69 -9.97
C MET A 842 0.92 -3.60 -9.24
N PHE A 843 1.67 -4.70 -9.19
CA PHE A 843 2.94 -4.80 -8.46
C PHE A 843 4.03 -5.37 -9.37
N TRP A 844 5.02 -4.56 -9.71
CA TRP A 844 6.12 -4.92 -10.59
C TRP A 844 7.02 -6.06 -10.03
N PHE A 845 7.03 -6.23 -8.71
CA PHE A 845 7.74 -7.30 -8.00
C PHE A 845 6.86 -8.50 -7.67
N PHE A 846 5.69 -8.65 -8.31
CA PHE A 846 4.82 -9.81 -8.18
C PHE A 846 5.01 -10.76 -9.38
N ARG A 847 5.15 -12.05 -9.08
CA ARG A 847 5.18 -13.12 -10.07
C ARG A 847 4.15 -14.18 -9.71
N PHE A 848 3.22 -14.42 -10.58
CA PHE A 848 2.19 -15.43 -10.35
C PHE A 848 2.78 -16.84 -10.21
N GLN A 849 2.40 -17.53 -9.13
CA GLN A 849 2.73 -18.93 -8.87
C GLN A 849 1.49 -19.69 -8.37
N TYR A 850 1.23 -20.86 -8.97
CA TYR A 850 0.14 -21.70 -8.49
C TYR A 850 0.37 -22.17 -7.06
N THR A 851 -0.63 -21.97 -6.20
CA THR A 851 -0.57 -22.31 -4.78
C THR A 851 -1.69 -23.26 -4.41
N ILE A 852 -1.36 -24.54 -4.14
CA ILE A 852 -2.34 -25.59 -3.77
C ILE A 852 -2.26 -25.95 -2.27
N GLY A 853 -1.19 -25.56 -1.59
CA GLY A 853 -0.94 -25.90 -0.18
C GLY A 853 -2.12 -25.63 0.77
N PRO A 854 -2.75 -24.43 0.72
CA PRO A 854 -3.91 -24.14 1.57
C PRO A 854 -5.12 -25.03 1.31
N VAL A 855 -5.34 -25.47 0.06
CA VAL A 855 -6.42 -26.42 -0.25
C VAL A 855 -6.16 -27.78 0.40
N VAL A 856 -4.91 -28.25 0.39
CA VAL A 856 -4.51 -29.52 1.05
C VAL A 856 -4.69 -29.41 2.56
N LEU A 857 -4.25 -28.32 3.18
CA LEU A 857 -4.43 -28.06 4.61
C LEU A 857 -5.94 -28.03 4.97
N ALA A 858 -6.73 -27.29 4.19
CA ALA A 858 -8.17 -27.24 4.37
C ALA A 858 -8.85 -28.62 4.22
N ALA A 859 -8.36 -29.46 3.31
CA ALA A 859 -8.86 -30.83 3.14
C ALA A 859 -8.68 -31.67 4.40
N LEU A 860 -7.53 -31.57 5.08
CA LEU A 860 -7.28 -32.25 6.36
C LEU A 860 -8.26 -31.76 7.45
N ILE A 861 -8.39 -30.43 7.59
CA ILE A 861 -9.29 -29.80 8.58
C ILE A 861 -10.74 -30.21 8.29
N PHE A 862 -11.18 -30.14 7.03
CA PHE A 862 -12.54 -30.48 6.63
C PHE A 862 -12.85 -31.98 6.80
N THR A 863 -11.88 -32.86 6.67
CA THR A 863 -12.05 -34.28 6.97
C THR A 863 -12.36 -34.47 8.46
N VAL A 864 -11.64 -33.77 9.33
CA VAL A 864 -11.90 -33.83 10.79
C VAL A 864 -13.28 -33.26 11.12
N ILE A 865 -13.64 -32.09 10.55
CA ILE A 865 -14.95 -31.45 10.73
C ILE A 865 -16.07 -32.34 10.17
N GLY A 866 -15.90 -32.90 8.98
CA GLY A 866 -16.85 -33.77 8.31
C GLY A 866 -17.17 -35.06 9.07
N ALA A 867 -16.20 -35.59 9.77
CA ALA A 867 -16.39 -36.76 10.67
C ALA A 867 -16.90 -36.34 12.05
N GLY A 868 -16.35 -35.29 12.65
CA GLY A 868 -16.62 -34.87 14.03
C GLY A 868 -18.00 -34.27 14.24
N VAL A 869 -18.41 -33.35 13.38
CA VAL A 869 -19.70 -32.65 13.52
C VAL A 869 -20.90 -33.59 13.53
N PRO A 870 -21.05 -34.58 12.60
CA PRO A 870 -22.14 -35.54 12.67
C PRO A 870 -22.16 -36.37 13.95
N LEU A 871 -20.99 -36.70 14.49
CA LEU A 871 -20.89 -37.47 15.75
C LEU A 871 -21.34 -36.60 16.95
N VAL A 872 -20.90 -35.38 17.03
CA VAL A 872 -21.33 -34.42 18.10
C VAL A 872 -22.84 -34.21 18.05
N VAL A 873 -23.38 -33.95 16.86
CA VAL A 873 -24.83 -33.77 16.67
C VAL A 873 -25.61 -35.02 17.04
N TYR A 874 -25.11 -36.21 16.68
CA TYR A 874 -25.72 -37.47 17.09
C TYR A 874 -25.75 -37.63 18.62
N CYS A 875 -24.68 -37.25 19.32
CA CYS A 875 -24.62 -37.34 20.78
C CYS A 875 -25.63 -36.40 21.47
N VAL A 876 -25.89 -35.22 20.88
CA VAL A 876 -26.85 -34.26 21.41
C VAL A 876 -28.31 -34.67 21.12
N VAL A 877 -28.57 -35.13 19.90
CA VAL A 877 -29.95 -35.45 19.43
C VAL A 877 -30.36 -36.89 19.75
N GLY A 878 -29.36 -37.78 19.93
CA GLY A 878 -29.55 -39.19 20.03
C GLY A 878 -29.97 -39.78 21.42
N LYS A 879 -30.19 -38.89 22.41
CA LYS A 879 -30.47 -39.31 23.80
C LYS A 879 -31.86 -39.93 24.01
N GLN A 880 -32.81 -39.74 23.08
CA GLN A 880 -34.19 -40.27 23.21
C GLN A 880 -34.27 -41.73 22.75
N THR A 881 -35.19 -42.50 23.37
CA THR A 881 -35.42 -43.90 23.02
C THR A 881 -36.13 -44.06 21.67
N ILE A 882 -36.02 -45.27 21.04
CA ILE A 882 -36.65 -45.51 19.72
C ILE A 882 -38.16 -45.33 19.81
N VAL A 883 -38.80 -45.72 20.92
CA VAL A 883 -40.22 -45.63 21.14
C VAL A 883 -40.69 -44.17 21.27
N GLU A 884 -39.93 -43.37 22.04
CA GLU A 884 -40.21 -41.91 22.15
C GLU A 884 -40.14 -41.21 20.78
N ARG A 885 -39.14 -41.54 19.94
CA ARG A 885 -38.98 -40.96 18.59
C ARG A 885 -40.08 -41.38 17.62
N LEU A 886 -40.72 -42.53 17.82
CA LEU A 886 -41.87 -42.96 17.02
C LEU A 886 -43.16 -42.29 17.48
N ARG A 887 -43.32 -41.98 18.81
CA ARG A 887 -44.47 -41.30 19.39
C ARG A 887 -44.53 -39.78 19.22
N GLU A 888 -43.42 -39.12 19.05
CA GLU A 888 -43.37 -37.62 18.93
C GLU A 888 -44.14 -37.01 17.74
N THR A 889 -44.95 -37.79 17.02
CA THR A 889 -45.68 -37.35 15.83
C THR A 889 -47.20 -37.46 15.99
N GLU A 890 -47.73 -37.79 17.11
CA GLU A 890 -49.12 -37.58 17.49
C GLU A 890 -49.24 -36.34 18.38
#